data_bc4e5da47b601c67e3b46ba67895e881
#
_entry.id   bc4e5da47b601c67e3b46ba67895e881
#
_cell.length_a   1.000
_cell.length_b   1.000
_cell.length_c   1.000
_cell.angle_alpha   90.00
_cell.angle_beta   90.00
_cell.angle_gamma   90.00
#
_symmetry.space_group_name_H-M   'P 1'
#
loop_
_entity.id
_entity.type
_entity.pdbx_description
1 polymer ?
#
loop_
_entity_poly.entity_id
_entity_poly.type
_entity_poly.pdbx_seq_one_letter_code
_entity_poly.pdbx_strand_id
1 'polypeptide(L)'
;MRFRKSQRTGGTELSLRMNGYNFLLARLIRGACIVAGMLLLNLSVAAAQEITAVDFNGDLIGKVIPDGKVVSFDNQLIGNVTADSLITDFDGNIIGGVIPQGIAIGNDNKPLGKVNNDGSVRLASGKIIAKVLPNGLVVDDFFNITGAVLFPGLVYSDDGRTVGRLTGDGLYTNLQGQEIGFISPDGYAYRRVGQEYVLDGRLISSKMVVSQSGEFIGSVAPGGNVTNFDAVTIGFIKANGFAYNENNQIIGSIVRSGYALDNNGKYLGFVTYNGEVVNKNNVVGHLQADGLIAGDNGELIGYMVDFAATATDLNGKYLGRIMPEGKLARSRDIIGSVGARGITYAADGTVNGKLIQAGPVFDYRGGLRGHALKNASVILLEGTPAGYIMDNIAYENAGRAIGATMGNLLAINTGNQTLGMVGISGMVMDGEERKFMSPFGYLFSADGKTGGRGLALSSIYNLTGAPVAQMTPAGGLINKNAAAIGKLTQSGFNIDERNLVIGKNLEAGYVVGPDGQSLGNLSESNLVLNNNLEPVAKLLPDNTVVSADSNTSVNMMPVVGRGSVNNMVLAFSGSLIGYAGPSGIVRDFNGARLGKVAAEDMVLDNMGSSLGGTVGYAPVIDNKCSLLGVITPRGDIRNYRETVMGRPLLNGQAISENGSYMGYAVKPTAVIDYNGNIIGTVSATGQVMNYNND
;
A
#
# COMPACT_ATOMS: atom_id res chain seq x y z
N MET A 1 -2.77 -79.39 3.54
CA MET A 1 -3.70 -79.96 4.55
C MET A 1 -4.67 -78.92 5.01
N ARG A 2 -5.94 -79.08 4.67
CA ARG A 2 -7.21 -78.80 5.35
C ARG A 2 -7.42 -77.40 5.91
N PHE A 3 -8.36 -76.63 5.28
CA PHE A 3 -9.82 -76.44 5.56
C PHE A 3 -10.09 -75.60 6.81
N ARG A 4 -10.95 -74.60 6.88
CA ARG A 4 -12.28 -74.29 6.26
C ARG A 4 -12.73 -72.92 6.70
N LYS A 5 -13.35 -72.13 5.76
CA LYS A 5 -14.72 -71.64 5.74
C LYS A 5 -15.14 -70.69 6.86
N SER A 6 -15.48 -69.47 6.49
CA SER A 6 -16.77 -68.85 6.10
C SER A 6 -17.51 -68.23 7.26
N GLN A 7 -17.80 -66.95 7.19
CA GLN A 7 -19.19 -66.49 7.01
C GLN A 7 -19.26 -64.97 6.76
N ARG A 8 -20.10 -64.60 5.81
CA ARG A 8 -20.62 -63.28 5.53
C ARG A 8 -21.61 -62.88 6.64
N THR A 9 -21.56 -61.62 7.10
CA THR A 9 -22.81 -60.88 7.41
C THR A 9 -22.64 -59.45 7.01
N GLY A 10 -23.63 -58.95 6.27
CA GLY A 10 -23.68 -57.60 5.75
C GLY A 10 -23.91 -56.57 6.85
N GLY A 11 -23.31 -55.46 6.67
CA GLY A 11 -23.54 -54.24 7.44
C GLY A 11 -23.59 -53.07 6.50
N THR A 12 -24.76 -52.56 6.36
CA THR A 12 -25.17 -51.35 5.64
C THR A 12 -24.22 -50.19 5.84
N GLU A 13 -23.68 -49.68 4.75
CA GLU A 13 -23.08 -48.33 4.70
C GLU A 13 -24.16 -47.29 4.95
N LEU A 14 -24.19 -46.74 6.16
CA LEU A 14 -24.87 -45.49 6.47
C LEU A 14 -23.91 -44.34 6.09
N SER A 15 -24.06 -43.78 4.90
CA SER A 15 -23.49 -42.53 4.53
C SER A 15 -24.13 -41.42 5.36
N LEU A 16 -23.48 -41.03 6.46
CA LEU A 16 -23.79 -39.81 7.19
C LEU A 16 -23.34 -38.61 6.33
N ARG A 17 -24.25 -38.04 5.59
CA ARG A 17 -24.18 -36.63 5.15
C ARG A 17 -24.18 -35.77 6.40
N MET A 18 -23.01 -35.39 6.89
CA MET A 18 -22.88 -34.35 7.91
C MET A 18 -23.25 -33.03 7.27
N ASN A 19 -24.38 -32.49 7.69
CA ASN A 19 -24.88 -31.17 7.32
C ASN A 19 -23.82 -30.11 7.67
N GLY A 20 -23.56 -29.19 6.73
CA GLY A 20 -22.58 -28.09 6.88
C GLY A 20 -22.78 -27.18 8.10
N TYR A 21 -23.96 -27.23 8.74
CA TYR A 21 -24.28 -26.50 9.98
C TYR A 21 -23.43 -26.90 11.19
N ASN A 22 -23.02 -28.16 11.32
CA ASN A 22 -22.19 -28.60 12.46
C ASN A 22 -20.73 -28.18 12.30
N PHE A 23 -20.24 -27.93 11.08
CA PHE A 23 -18.89 -27.44 10.83
C PHE A 23 -18.76 -25.94 11.14
N LEU A 24 -19.81 -25.16 10.84
CA LEU A 24 -19.87 -23.73 11.18
C LEU A 24 -19.98 -23.50 12.69
N LEU A 25 -20.80 -24.30 13.38
CA LEU A 25 -20.96 -24.19 14.85
C LEU A 25 -19.69 -24.59 15.60
N ALA A 26 -18.97 -25.61 15.14
CA ALA A 26 -17.68 -26.01 15.71
C ALA A 26 -16.57 -24.97 15.46
N ARG A 27 -16.59 -24.25 14.33
CA ARG A 27 -15.69 -23.11 14.06
C ARG A 27 -16.01 -21.91 14.94
N LEU A 28 -17.28 -21.56 15.10
CA LEU A 28 -17.73 -20.44 15.97
C LEU A 28 -17.40 -20.70 17.45
N ILE A 29 -17.61 -21.91 17.94
CA ILE A 29 -17.31 -22.25 19.36
C ILE A 29 -15.79 -22.30 19.60
N ARG A 30 -14.97 -22.81 18.67
CA ARG A 30 -13.51 -22.82 18.82
C ARG A 30 -12.90 -21.43 18.68
N GLY A 31 -13.38 -20.60 17.75
CA GLY A 31 -12.97 -19.19 17.63
C GLY A 31 -13.28 -18.38 18.89
N ALA A 32 -14.48 -18.54 19.44
CA ALA A 32 -14.90 -17.88 20.68
C ALA A 32 -14.06 -18.31 21.91
N CYS A 33 -13.66 -19.58 21.99
CA CYS A 33 -12.81 -20.06 23.10
C CYS A 33 -11.38 -19.55 23.04
N ILE A 34 -10.80 -19.36 21.83
CA ILE A 34 -9.43 -18.82 21.68
C ILE A 34 -9.42 -17.31 21.97
N VAL A 35 -10.41 -16.58 21.51
CA VAL A 35 -10.58 -15.13 21.77
C VAL A 35 -10.88 -14.89 23.26
N ALA A 36 -11.73 -15.69 23.89
CA ALA A 36 -11.97 -15.64 25.33
C ALA A 36 -10.71 -16.01 26.12
N GLY A 37 -9.90 -16.98 25.65
CA GLY A 37 -8.62 -17.34 26.26
C GLY A 37 -7.56 -16.25 26.16
N MET A 38 -7.46 -15.52 25.04
CA MET A 38 -6.53 -14.40 24.88
C MET A 38 -6.99 -13.14 25.64
N LEU A 39 -8.28 -12.85 25.70
CA LEU A 39 -8.83 -11.80 26.57
C LEU A 39 -8.66 -12.14 28.06
N LEU A 40 -8.87 -13.41 28.46
CA LEU A 40 -8.74 -13.84 29.84
C LEU A 40 -7.28 -13.96 30.32
N LEU A 41 -6.31 -14.23 29.43
CA LEU A 41 -4.88 -14.27 29.78
C LEU A 41 -4.29 -12.87 30.01
N ASN A 42 -4.88 -11.81 29.43
CA ASN A 42 -4.50 -10.44 29.74
C ASN A 42 -5.30 -9.82 30.89
N LEU A 43 -6.34 -10.49 31.38
CA LEU A 43 -7.18 -10.03 32.50
C LEU A 43 -6.82 -10.61 33.86
N SER A 44 -5.87 -11.54 33.95
CA SER A 44 -5.44 -12.08 35.23
C SER A 44 -4.18 -11.40 35.74
N VAL A 45 -4.38 -10.53 36.73
CA VAL A 45 -3.40 -9.86 37.60
C VAL A 45 -3.12 -8.39 37.27
N ALA A 46 -4.14 -7.55 37.39
CA ALA A 46 -4.04 -6.18 37.93
C ALA A 46 -5.43 -5.79 38.43
N ALA A 47 -5.52 -4.98 39.47
CA ALA A 47 -6.78 -4.33 39.89
C ALA A 47 -7.52 -3.88 38.65
N ALA A 48 -8.80 -4.19 38.53
CA ALA A 48 -9.63 -4.00 37.34
C ALA A 48 -9.39 -2.60 36.74
N GLN A 49 -8.49 -2.52 35.77
CA GLN A 49 -8.16 -1.30 35.09
C GLN A 49 -9.38 -0.95 34.22
N GLU A 50 -10.02 0.16 34.53
CA GLU A 50 -11.26 0.58 33.88
C GLU A 50 -10.95 0.88 32.40
N ILE A 51 -11.44 0.04 31.49
CA ILE A 51 -11.25 0.20 30.05
C ILE A 51 -12.19 1.27 29.56
N THR A 52 -11.68 2.32 28.96
CA THR A 52 -12.45 3.47 28.49
C THR A 52 -12.74 3.40 27.01
N ALA A 53 -13.96 3.77 26.65
CA ALA A 53 -14.46 3.87 25.28
C ALA A 53 -14.44 5.33 24.82
N VAL A 54 -13.93 5.56 23.60
CA VAL A 54 -13.86 6.90 22.98
C VAL A 54 -14.46 6.87 21.58
N ASP A 55 -15.00 8.00 21.15
CA ASP A 55 -15.39 8.18 19.74
C ASP A 55 -14.15 8.43 18.84
N PHE A 56 -14.37 8.61 17.53
CA PHE A 56 -13.26 8.85 16.58
C PHE A 56 -12.63 10.25 16.66
N ASN A 57 -13.15 11.13 17.52
CA ASN A 57 -12.53 12.40 17.90
C ASN A 57 -11.74 12.29 19.21
N GLY A 58 -11.72 11.09 19.82
CA GLY A 58 -11.08 10.83 21.11
C GLY A 58 -11.87 11.40 22.28
N ASP A 59 -13.16 11.67 22.11
CA ASP A 59 -14.02 12.09 23.21
C ASP A 59 -14.55 10.84 23.93
N LEU A 60 -14.60 10.91 25.26
CA LEU A 60 -15.04 9.81 26.11
C LEU A 60 -16.53 9.55 25.90
N ILE A 61 -16.91 8.35 25.49
CA ILE A 61 -18.32 7.94 25.29
C ILE A 61 -18.81 6.96 26.34
N GLY A 62 -17.91 6.32 27.10
CA GLY A 62 -18.32 5.40 28.15
C GLY A 62 -17.19 4.51 28.66
N LYS A 63 -17.58 3.39 29.26
CA LYS A 63 -16.69 2.38 29.86
C LYS A 63 -17.05 0.99 29.32
N VAL A 64 -16.05 0.17 29.17
CA VAL A 64 -16.23 -1.25 28.84
C VAL A 64 -16.40 -2.05 30.11
N ILE A 65 -17.49 -2.80 30.19
CA ILE A 65 -17.75 -3.73 31.32
C ILE A 65 -17.24 -5.15 30.95
N PRO A 66 -17.07 -6.05 31.96
CA PRO A 66 -16.39 -7.34 31.76
C PRO A 66 -16.99 -8.27 30.70
N ASP A 67 -18.28 -8.11 30.35
CA ASP A 67 -18.93 -8.88 29.28
C ASP A 67 -18.71 -8.32 27.86
N GLY A 68 -17.84 -7.31 27.72
CA GLY A 68 -17.53 -6.67 26.42
C GLY A 68 -18.56 -5.64 25.96
N LYS A 69 -19.55 -5.32 26.79
CA LYS A 69 -20.50 -4.24 26.49
C LYS A 69 -19.94 -2.88 26.87
N VAL A 70 -20.43 -1.85 26.19
CA VAL A 70 -20.07 -0.46 26.47
C VAL A 70 -21.24 0.25 27.11
N VAL A 71 -20.96 0.88 28.25
CA VAL A 71 -21.93 1.65 29.05
C VAL A 71 -21.52 3.11 29.06
N SER A 72 -22.43 4.01 28.71
CA SER A 72 -22.22 5.46 28.79
C SER A 72 -22.03 5.90 30.24
N PHE A 73 -21.60 7.13 30.46
CA PHE A 73 -21.46 7.69 31.81
C PHE A 73 -22.79 7.85 32.56
N ASP A 74 -23.92 7.82 31.81
CA ASP A 74 -25.29 7.79 32.37
C ASP A 74 -25.81 6.36 32.60
N ASN A 75 -24.92 5.35 32.58
CA ASN A 75 -25.21 3.92 32.74
C ASN A 75 -26.18 3.32 31.70
N GLN A 76 -26.23 3.89 30.49
CA GLN A 76 -26.99 3.33 29.38
C GLN A 76 -26.07 2.43 28.54
N LEU A 77 -26.57 1.26 28.12
CA LEU A 77 -25.89 0.42 27.15
C LEU A 77 -25.90 1.10 25.79
N ILE A 78 -24.71 1.35 25.20
CA ILE A 78 -24.54 2.05 23.93
C ILE A 78 -23.99 1.16 22.82
N GLY A 79 -23.43 -0.01 23.16
CA GLY A 79 -22.90 -0.92 22.15
C GLY A 79 -22.04 -2.04 22.72
N ASN A 80 -21.27 -2.68 21.84
CA ASN A 80 -20.36 -3.78 22.16
C ASN A 80 -18.97 -3.51 21.63
N VAL A 81 -17.93 -4.05 22.30
CA VAL A 81 -16.55 -4.05 21.81
C VAL A 81 -16.35 -5.23 20.88
N THR A 82 -15.82 -4.99 19.70
CA THR A 82 -15.39 -6.04 18.76
C THR A 82 -14.01 -6.60 19.15
N ALA A 83 -13.63 -7.73 18.57
CA ALA A 83 -12.30 -8.31 18.76
C ALA A 83 -11.15 -7.39 18.31
N ASP A 84 -11.41 -6.44 17.42
CA ASP A 84 -10.47 -5.42 16.93
C ASP A 84 -10.42 -4.16 17.80
N SER A 85 -11.06 -4.22 18.99
CA SER A 85 -11.16 -3.08 19.91
C SER A 85 -11.95 -1.88 19.35
N LEU A 86 -12.74 -2.08 18.30
CA LEU A 86 -13.74 -1.12 17.84
C LEU A 86 -15.00 -1.25 18.67
N ILE A 87 -15.80 -0.20 18.69
CA ILE A 87 -17.10 -0.18 19.37
C ILE A 87 -18.19 -0.04 18.32
N THR A 88 -19.10 -1.00 18.29
CA THR A 88 -20.30 -0.94 17.44
C THR A 88 -21.54 -0.69 18.29
N ASP A 89 -22.48 0.11 17.76
CA ASP A 89 -23.82 0.19 18.32
C ASP A 89 -24.61 -1.11 18.08
N PHE A 90 -25.86 -1.16 18.50
CA PHE A 90 -26.71 -2.35 18.33
C PHE A 90 -27.18 -2.56 16.87
N ASP A 91 -27.07 -1.53 16.03
CA ASP A 91 -27.34 -1.62 14.59
C ASP A 91 -26.09 -2.06 13.79
N GLY A 92 -24.95 -2.25 14.47
CA GLY A 92 -23.67 -2.67 13.86
C GLY A 92 -22.88 -1.52 13.24
N ASN A 93 -23.23 -0.26 13.49
CA ASN A 93 -22.43 0.87 13.04
C ASN A 93 -21.23 1.10 13.99
N ILE A 94 -20.07 1.45 13.44
CA ILE A 94 -18.89 1.76 14.24
C ILE A 94 -19.03 3.15 14.85
N ILE A 95 -19.10 3.25 16.18
CA ILE A 95 -19.28 4.51 16.93
C ILE A 95 -18.01 4.99 17.63
N GLY A 96 -16.99 4.15 17.72
CA GLY A 96 -15.73 4.49 18.40
C GLY A 96 -14.78 3.31 18.55
N GLY A 97 -13.92 3.38 19.53
CA GLY A 97 -13.00 2.30 19.88
C GLY A 97 -12.54 2.37 21.32
N VAL A 98 -11.87 1.31 21.74
CA VAL A 98 -11.17 1.25 23.02
C VAL A 98 -9.85 2.01 22.88
N ILE A 99 -9.48 2.80 23.89
CA ILE A 99 -8.21 3.51 23.89
C ILE A 99 -7.05 2.52 23.83
N PRO A 100 -6.18 2.59 22.79
CA PRO A 100 -5.03 1.71 22.70
C PRO A 100 -4.04 2.01 23.81
N GLN A 101 -3.78 1.02 24.67
CA GLN A 101 -2.86 1.11 25.80
C GLN A 101 -1.44 0.77 25.37
N GLY A 102 -0.61 1.78 25.15
CA GLY A 102 0.76 1.61 24.66
C GLY A 102 1.66 2.78 25.01
N ILE A 103 2.69 2.95 24.23
CA ILE A 103 3.64 4.06 24.32
C ILE A 103 3.37 5.02 23.17
N ALA A 104 3.11 6.29 23.49
CA ALA A 104 3.05 7.34 22.48
C ALA A 104 4.46 7.71 22.01
N ILE A 105 4.74 7.54 20.73
CA ILE A 105 6.00 7.94 20.07
C ILE A 105 5.72 9.19 19.25
N GLY A 106 6.52 10.23 19.48
CA GLY A 106 6.39 11.52 18.78
C GLY A 106 6.93 11.49 17.35
N ASN A 107 6.55 12.49 16.57
CA ASN A 107 7.04 12.68 15.21
C ASN A 107 8.56 12.95 15.13
N ASP A 108 9.19 13.29 16.27
CA ASP A 108 10.64 13.39 16.44
C ASP A 108 11.30 12.03 16.82
N ASN A 109 10.54 10.94 16.73
CA ASN A 109 10.95 9.57 17.09
C ASN A 109 11.29 9.35 18.57
N LYS A 110 10.85 10.26 19.46
CA LYS A 110 11.07 10.14 20.89
C LYS A 110 9.80 9.71 21.61
N PRO A 111 9.93 8.95 22.72
CA PRO A 111 8.80 8.65 23.58
C PRO A 111 8.16 9.93 24.14
N LEU A 112 6.88 10.13 23.90
CA LEU A 112 6.06 11.17 24.51
C LEU A 112 5.58 10.75 25.90
N GLY A 113 5.32 9.46 26.11
CA GLY A 113 4.88 8.90 27.36
C GLY A 113 3.93 7.72 27.20
N LYS A 114 3.47 7.17 28.33
CA LYS A 114 2.43 6.13 28.34
C LYS A 114 1.05 6.74 28.13
N VAL A 115 0.18 5.99 27.48
CA VAL A 115 -1.22 6.35 27.31
C VAL A 115 -1.97 6.06 28.60
N ASN A 116 -2.69 7.06 29.12
CA ASN A 116 -3.54 6.89 30.29
C ASN A 116 -4.92 6.34 29.91
N ASN A 117 -5.66 5.85 30.90
CA ASN A 117 -7.00 5.27 30.68
C ASN A 117 -8.00 6.28 30.08
N ASP A 118 -7.80 7.58 30.33
CA ASP A 118 -8.61 8.66 29.76
C ASP A 118 -8.17 9.07 28.33
N GLY A 119 -7.26 8.33 27.71
CA GLY A 119 -6.70 8.64 26.41
C GLY A 119 -5.70 9.80 26.40
N SER A 120 -5.39 10.39 27.54
CA SER A 120 -4.39 11.47 27.61
C SER A 120 -2.96 10.92 27.58
N VAL A 121 -2.05 11.67 26.96
CA VAL A 121 -0.61 11.47 27.06
C VAL A 121 -0.04 12.57 27.96
N ARG A 122 0.67 12.18 29.02
CA ARG A 122 1.18 13.10 30.03
C ARG A 122 2.70 13.05 30.11
N LEU A 123 3.31 14.21 30.28
CA LEU A 123 4.71 14.31 30.71
C LEU A 123 4.87 13.81 32.14
N ALA A 124 6.11 13.52 32.55
CA ALA A 124 6.44 13.18 33.94
C ALA A 124 6.01 14.26 34.96
N SER A 125 5.86 15.52 34.52
CA SER A 125 5.32 16.64 35.32
C SER A 125 3.80 16.56 35.54
N GLY A 126 3.10 15.61 34.92
CA GLY A 126 1.64 15.49 34.96
C GLY A 126 0.89 16.36 33.93
N LYS A 127 1.61 17.21 33.18
CA LYS A 127 1.00 18.05 32.14
C LYS A 127 0.51 17.17 30.98
N ILE A 128 -0.77 17.32 30.58
CA ILE A 128 -1.31 16.71 29.36
C ILE A 128 -0.69 17.43 28.16
N ILE A 129 -0.18 16.66 27.19
CA ILE A 129 0.47 17.15 25.98
C ILE A 129 -0.24 16.70 24.69
N ALA A 130 -1.03 15.66 24.77
CA ALA A 130 -1.73 15.08 23.63
C ALA A 130 -2.86 14.17 24.08
N LYS A 131 -3.75 13.79 23.15
CA LYS A 131 -4.72 12.71 23.32
C LYS A 131 -4.57 11.66 22.23
N VAL A 132 -5.05 10.45 22.52
CA VAL A 132 -5.00 9.29 21.64
C VAL A 132 -6.37 9.05 21.02
N LEU A 133 -6.39 8.81 19.71
CA LEU A 133 -7.58 8.41 18.96
C LEU A 133 -7.71 6.88 18.92
N PRO A 134 -8.90 6.32 18.67
CA PRO A 134 -9.12 4.86 18.58
C PRO A 134 -8.20 4.15 17.56
N ASN A 135 -7.83 4.84 16.49
CA ASN A 135 -6.92 4.34 15.45
C ASN A 135 -5.43 4.43 15.81
N GLY A 136 -5.10 4.81 17.05
CA GLY A 136 -3.72 4.91 17.55
C GLY A 136 -2.97 6.19 17.20
N LEU A 137 -3.56 7.13 16.46
CA LEU A 137 -2.94 8.44 16.24
C LEU A 137 -2.94 9.27 17.52
N VAL A 138 -1.83 9.97 17.77
CA VAL A 138 -1.66 10.91 18.86
C VAL A 138 -1.81 12.32 18.32
N VAL A 139 -2.73 13.10 18.88
CA VAL A 139 -3.06 14.45 18.40
C VAL A 139 -2.98 15.47 19.54
N ASP A 140 -2.61 16.71 19.21
CA ASP A 140 -2.71 17.86 20.12
C ASP A 140 -4.15 18.39 20.22
N ASP A 141 -4.36 19.45 20.98
CA ASP A 141 -5.68 20.08 21.19
C ASP A 141 -6.27 20.66 19.89
N PHE A 142 -5.45 20.88 18.86
CA PHE A 142 -5.85 21.37 17.53
C PHE A 142 -6.05 20.24 16.50
N PHE A 143 -5.95 18.97 16.95
CA PHE A 143 -5.98 17.77 16.11
C PHE A 143 -4.80 17.66 15.10
N ASN A 144 -3.69 18.35 15.35
CA ASN A 144 -2.47 18.09 14.60
C ASN A 144 -1.89 16.74 15.05
N ILE A 145 -1.47 15.91 14.12
CA ILE A 145 -0.84 14.63 14.43
C ILE A 145 0.57 14.89 14.97
N THR A 146 0.78 14.55 16.23
CA THR A 146 2.05 14.69 16.94
C THR A 146 2.82 13.37 17.11
N GLY A 147 2.17 12.24 16.80
CA GLY A 147 2.78 10.92 16.90
C GLY A 147 1.78 9.80 16.72
N ALA A 148 2.16 8.59 17.16
CA ALA A 148 1.28 7.43 17.22
C ALA A 148 1.58 6.56 18.44
N VAL A 149 0.61 5.73 18.82
CA VAL A 149 0.74 4.73 19.88
C VAL A 149 1.35 3.46 19.31
N LEU A 150 2.41 2.99 19.92
CA LEU A 150 3.02 1.70 19.63
C LEU A 150 2.88 0.78 20.85
N PHE A 151 2.73 -0.52 20.57
CA PHE A 151 2.72 -1.54 21.61
C PHE A 151 4.13 -2.10 21.80
N PRO A 152 4.59 -2.34 23.05
CA PRO A 152 5.83 -3.08 23.28
C PRO A 152 5.81 -4.41 22.53
N GLY A 153 6.89 -4.73 21.84
CA GLY A 153 6.95 -5.93 21.00
C GLY A 153 8.30 -6.15 20.35
N LEU A 154 8.39 -7.18 19.53
CA LEU A 154 9.62 -7.57 18.83
C LEU A 154 9.73 -6.87 17.47
N VAL A 155 10.96 -6.58 17.07
CA VAL A 155 11.33 -6.00 15.79
C VAL A 155 11.92 -7.11 14.91
N TYR A 156 11.38 -7.23 13.69
CA TYR A 156 11.80 -8.22 12.69
C TYR A 156 12.46 -7.54 11.52
N SER A 157 13.57 -8.13 11.05
CA SER A 157 14.31 -7.70 9.85
C SER A 157 13.66 -8.25 8.56
N ASP A 158 14.18 -7.82 7.42
CA ASP A 158 13.76 -8.28 6.09
C ASP A 158 13.97 -9.78 5.85
N ASP A 159 14.88 -10.41 6.58
CA ASP A 159 15.09 -11.86 6.53
C ASP A 159 14.30 -12.64 7.61
N GLY A 160 13.43 -11.95 8.38
CA GLY A 160 12.55 -12.53 9.38
C GLY A 160 13.20 -12.80 10.73
N ARG A 161 14.45 -12.37 10.94
CA ARG A 161 15.12 -12.50 12.25
C ARG A 161 14.65 -11.44 13.21
N THR A 162 14.55 -11.79 14.50
CA THR A 162 14.33 -10.82 15.57
C THR A 162 15.62 -10.03 15.80
N VAL A 163 15.59 -8.73 15.58
CA VAL A 163 16.76 -7.82 15.71
C VAL A 163 16.72 -6.98 16.98
N GLY A 164 15.56 -6.84 17.60
CA GLY A 164 15.40 -6.07 18.83
C GLY A 164 13.96 -6.03 19.33
N ARG A 165 13.69 -5.11 20.23
CA ARG A 165 12.34 -4.90 20.80
C ARG A 165 12.09 -3.46 21.21
N LEU A 166 10.82 -3.06 21.15
CA LEU A 166 10.31 -1.86 21.80
C LEU A 166 9.99 -2.19 23.26
N THR A 167 10.58 -1.48 24.20
CA THR A 167 10.32 -1.64 25.63
C THR A 167 9.06 -0.89 26.08
N GLY A 168 8.58 -1.18 27.29
CA GLY A 168 7.47 -0.45 27.92
C GLY A 168 7.75 1.02 28.24
N ASP A 169 8.99 1.48 28.06
CA ASP A 169 9.39 2.89 28.24
C ASP A 169 9.65 3.57 26.87
N GLY A 170 9.39 2.89 25.77
CA GLY A 170 9.52 3.44 24.42
C GLY A 170 10.92 3.41 23.84
N LEU A 171 11.83 2.62 24.44
CA LEU A 171 13.20 2.48 23.95
C LEU A 171 13.32 1.33 22.96
N TYR A 172 14.07 1.51 21.89
CA TYR A 172 14.47 0.44 20.99
C TYR A 172 15.77 -0.21 21.50
N THR A 173 15.67 -1.46 21.93
CA THR A 173 16.78 -2.20 22.52
C THR A 173 17.07 -3.48 21.71
N ASN A 174 18.33 -3.96 21.76
CA ASN A 174 18.64 -5.32 21.35
C ASN A 174 18.03 -6.34 22.32
N LEU A 175 18.17 -7.63 22.05
CA LEU A 175 17.61 -8.69 22.90
C LEU A 175 18.28 -8.75 24.29
N GLN A 176 19.46 -8.16 24.45
CA GLN A 176 20.19 -8.05 25.72
C GLN A 176 19.76 -6.82 26.55
N GLY A 177 18.84 -5.99 26.03
CA GLY A 177 18.31 -4.80 26.72
C GLY A 177 19.14 -3.53 26.55
N GLN A 178 20.17 -3.51 25.71
CA GLN A 178 20.94 -2.30 25.40
C GLN A 178 20.19 -1.47 24.35
N GLU A 179 20.09 -0.17 24.55
CA GLU A 179 19.53 0.75 23.56
C GLU A 179 20.42 0.80 22.33
N ILE A 180 19.80 0.62 21.16
CA ILE A 180 20.50 0.54 19.88
C ILE A 180 20.02 1.54 18.82
N GLY A 181 18.95 2.29 19.09
CA GLY A 181 18.39 3.25 18.14
C GLY A 181 17.01 3.73 18.52
N PHE A 182 16.16 4.00 17.55
CA PHE A 182 14.80 4.46 17.77
C PHE A 182 13.80 3.70 16.91
N ILE A 183 12.50 3.79 17.25
CA ILE A 183 11.38 3.33 16.43
C ILE A 183 10.52 4.54 16.06
N SER A 184 10.21 4.68 14.76
CA SER A 184 9.34 5.76 14.27
C SER A 184 7.86 5.50 14.63
N PRO A 185 6.99 6.52 14.59
CA PRO A 185 5.58 6.38 14.99
C PRO A 185 4.78 5.34 14.19
N ASP A 186 5.21 4.97 12.99
CA ASP A 186 4.62 3.92 12.14
C ASP A 186 5.32 2.56 12.26
N GLY A 187 6.21 2.42 13.27
CA GLY A 187 6.78 1.14 13.69
C GLY A 187 8.05 0.71 12.97
N TYR A 188 8.66 1.55 12.11
CA TYR A 188 9.97 1.24 11.53
C TYR A 188 11.08 1.48 12.55
N ALA A 189 11.99 0.51 12.67
CA ALA A 189 13.11 0.52 13.60
C ALA A 189 14.40 0.91 12.90
N TYR A 190 15.11 1.87 13.46
CA TYR A 190 16.38 2.39 12.94
C TYR A 190 17.47 2.17 13.97
N ARG A 191 18.51 1.43 13.58
CA ARG A 191 19.66 1.14 14.44
C ARG A 191 20.79 2.11 14.15
N ARG A 192 21.42 2.62 15.19
CA ARG A 192 22.57 3.48 15.09
C ARG A 192 23.83 2.66 14.77
N VAL A 193 24.54 3.03 13.70
CA VAL A 193 25.82 2.46 13.28
C VAL A 193 26.84 3.59 13.15
N GLY A 194 27.68 3.76 14.16
CA GLY A 194 28.56 4.93 14.25
C GLY A 194 27.78 6.22 14.44
N GLN A 195 27.84 7.12 13.45
CA GLN A 195 27.07 8.37 13.44
C GLN A 195 25.82 8.30 12.55
N GLU A 196 25.63 7.21 11.83
CA GLU A 196 24.53 7.01 10.88
C GLU A 196 23.44 6.11 11.47
N TYR A 197 22.22 6.21 10.90
CA TYR A 197 21.13 5.31 11.17
C TYR A 197 20.85 4.45 9.94
N VAL A 198 20.62 3.16 10.18
CA VAL A 198 20.22 2.19 9.16
C VAL A 198 18.85 1.63 9.51
N LEU A 199 18.04 1.36 8.50
CA LEU A 199 16.75 0.67 8.67
C LEU A 199 17.02 -0.78 9.07
N ASP A 200 16.66 -1.15 10.28
CA ASP A 200 17.00 -2.43 10.92
C ASP A 200 15.85 -3.44 10.82
N GLY A 201 14.61 -2.93 10.85
CA GLY A 201 13.44 -3.80 10.84
C GLY A 201 12.13 -3.04 11.08
N ARG A 202 11.10 -3.80 11.38
CA ARG A 202 9.78 -3.29 11.72
C ARG A 202 9.22 -3.96 12.97
N LEU A 203 8.57 -3.16 13.81
CA LEU A 203 7.80 -3.65 14.95
C LEU A 203 6.53 -4.33 14.44
N ILE A 204 6.35 -5.60 14.77
CA ILE A 204 5.15 -6.36 14.43
C ILE A 204 4.57 -6.91 15.73
N SER A 205 3.38 -6.45 16.07
CA SER A 205 2.58 -7.06 17.13
C SER A 205 1.94 -8.35 16.60
N SER A 206 1.67 -9.30 17.50
CA SER A 206 0.97 -10.54 17.16
C SER A 206 -0.31 -10.24 16.36
N LYS A 207 -0.43 -10.81 15.15
CA LYS A 207 -1.51 -10.55 14.18
C LYS A 207 -1.96 -11.88 13.57
N MET A 208 -3.20 -11.89 13.11
CA MET A 208 -3.72 -13.01 12.32
C MET A 208 -3.15 -12.98 10.90
N VAL A 209 -3.05 -14.14 10.27
CA VAL A 209 -2.48 -14.30 8.91
C VAL A 209 -3.55 -14.88 7.98
N VAL A 210 -3.75 -14.20 6.86
CA VAL A 210 -4.58 -14.69 5.74
C VAL A 210 -3.70 -15.15 4.59
N SER A 211 -4.17 -16.17 3.86
CA SER A 211 -3.55 -16.67 2.63
C SER A 211 -3.62 -15.62 1.51
N GLN A 212 -3.00 -15.91 0.38
CA GLN A 212 -3.09 -15.07 -0.83
C GLN A 212 -4.53 -14.96 -1.37
N SER A 213 -5.37 -15.97 -1.13
CA SER A 213 -6.80 -15.99 -1.49
C SER A 213 -7.73 -15.40 -0.42
N GLY A 214 -7.18 -14.95 0.73
CA GLY A 214 -7.95 -14.36 1.83
C GLY A 214 -8.45 -15.36 2.87
N GLU A 215 -8.07 -16.65 2.81
CA GLU A 215 -8.41 -17.61 3.83
C GLU A 215 -7.57 -17.40 5.10
N PHE A 216 -8.19 -17.48 6.27
CA PHE A 216 -7.49 -17.42 7.54
C PHE A 216 -6.66 -18.69 7.78
N ILE A 217 -5.35 -18.57 7.84
CA ILE A 217 -4.42 -19.71 7.92
C ILE A 217 -3.70 -19.86 9.27
N GLY A 218 -3.70 -18.84 10.12
CA GLY A 218 -3.06 -18.91 11.43
C GLY A 218 -2.74 -17.56 12.05
N SER A 219 -1.86 -17.57 13.05
CA SER A 219 -1.47 -16.37 13.80
C SER A 219 0.04 -16.28 13.99
N VAL A 220 0.55 -15.05 14.14
CA VAL A 220 1.95 -14.79 14.47
C VAL A 220 2.17 -14.97 15.96
N ALA A 221 2.99 -15.93 16.35
CA ALA A 221 3.44 -16.13 17.71
C ALA A 221 4.48 -15.05 18.12
N PRO A 222 4.72 -14.83 19.43
CA PRO A 222 5.69 -13.83 19.89
C PRO A 222 7.12 -13.98 19.34
N GLY A 223 7.50 -15.19 18.88
CA GLY A 223 8.80 -15.46 18.25
C GLY A 223 8.85 -15.18 16.74
N GLY A 224 7.75 -14.66 16.13
CA GLY A 224 7.67 -14.40 14.70
C GLY A 224 7.26 -15.59 13.84
N ASN A 225 7.13 -16.76 14.45
CA ASN A 225 6.61 -17.95 13.77
C ASN A 225 5.12 -17.79 13.49
N VAL A 226 4.69 -18.26 12.33
CA VAL A 226 3.26 -18.38 11.99
C VAL A 226 2.79 -19.77 12.37
N THR A 227 1.78 -19.85 13.23
CA THR A 227 1.20 -21.12 13.69
C THR A 227 -0.24 -21.25 13.19
N ASN A 228 -0.61 -22.43 12.69
CA ASN A 228 -1.98 -22.74 12.31
C ASN A 228 -2.87 -23.07 13.52
N PHE A 229 -4.13 -23.44 13.28
CA PHE A 229 -5.09 -23.79 14.35
C PHE A 229 -4.72 -25.02 15.18
N ASP A 230 -3.89 -25.89 14.64
CA ASP A 230 -3.41 -27.11 15.33
C ASP A 230 -2.12 -26.83 16.11
N ALA A 231 -1.74 -25.56 16.28
CA ALA A 231 -0.50 -25.09 16.88
C ALA A 231 0.79 -25.58 16.17
N VAL A 232 0.68 -25.98 14.89
CA VAL A 232 1.82 -26.35 14.07
C VAL A 232 2.41 -25.09 13.42
N THR A 233 3.73 -24.93 13.50
CA THR A 233 4.44 -23.87 12.79
C THR A 233 4.40 -24.15 11.29
N ILE A 234 3.81 -23.20 10.53
CA ILE A 234 3.68 -23.27 9.07
C ILE A 234 4.59 -22.28 8.35
N GLY A 235 5.28 -21.42 9.10
CA GLY A 235 6.17 -20.42 8.52
C GLY A 235 6.61 -19.34 9.51
N PHE A 236 7.05 -18.23 8.98
CA PHE A 236 7.52 -17.07 9.75
C PHE A 236 7.16 -15.75 9.07
N ILE A 237 7.14 -14.66 9.85
CA ILE A 237 6.83 -13.31 9.35
C ILE A 237 8.10 -12.53 9.06
N LYS A 238 8.10 -11.71 8.02
CA LYS A 238 9.15 -10.71 7.76
C LYS A 238 8.66 -9.28 8.02
N ALA A 239 9.59 -8.34 8.07
CA ALA A 239 9.33 -6.94 8.34
C ALA A 239 8.32 -6.29 7.37
N ASN A 240 8.23 -6.76 6.13
CA ASN A 240 7.25 -6.31 5.14
C ASN A 240 5.80 -6.77 5.41
N GLY A 241 5.59 -7.58 6.47
CA GLY A 241 4.26 -8.05 6.86
C GLY A 241 3.76 -9.29 6.10
N PHE A 242 4.57 -9.87 5.21
CA PHE A 242 4.24 -11.14 4.56
C PHE A 242 4.74 -12.33 5.37
N ALA A 243 3.95 -13.41 5.33
CA ALA A 243 4.28 -14.70 5.93
C ALA A 243 4.91 -15.63 4.88
N TYR A 244 5.98 -16.30 5.28
CA TYR A 244 6.79 -17.18 4.43
C TYR A 244 6.87 -18.57 5.03
N ASN A 245 6.86 -19.62 4.20
CA ASN A 245 7.14 -20.98 4.62
C ASN A 245 8.66 -21.22 4.75
N GLU A 246 9.05 -22.44 5.15
CA GLU A 246 10.45 -22.85 5.29
C GLU A 246 11.27 -22.73 4.00
N ASN A 247 10.63 -22.83 2.83
CA ASN A 247 11.24 -22.65 1.51
C ASN A 247 11.30 -21.17 1.07
N ASN A 248 11.04 -20.24 1.98
CA ASN A 248 10.99 -18.80 1.71
C ASN A 248 9.93 -18.39 0.65
N GLN A 249 8.87 -19.18 0.49
CA GLN A 249 7.74 -18.87 -0.38
C GLN A 249 6.66 -18.16 0.42
N ILE A 250 6.02 -17.14 -0.17
CA ILE A 250 4.93 -16.40 0.47
C ILE A 250 3.70 -17.31 0.59
N ILE A 251 3.20 -17.46 1.81
CA ILE A 251 1.98 -18.21 2.13
C ILE A 251 0.80 -17.28 2.47
N GLY A 252 1.06 -16.01 2.75
CA GLY A 252 0.02 -15.05 3.08
C GLY A 252 0.59 -13.73 3.61
N SER A 253 -0.24 -12.96 4.30
CA SER A 253 0.17 -11.72 4.99
C SER A 253 -0.59 -11.53 6.30
N ILE A 254 -0.04 -10.70 7.19
CA ILE A 254 -0.78 -10.25 8.38
C ILE A 254 -2.01 -9.45 7.98
N VAL A 255 -3.11 -9.69 8.68
CA VAL A 255 -4.33 -8.89 8.52
C VAL A 255 -4.08 -7.48 9.05
N ARG A 256 -4.43 -6.48 8.25
CA ARG A 256 -4.44 -5.07 8.64
C ARG A 256 -5.88 -4.64 8.87
N SER A 257 -6.12 -3.88 9.92
CA SER A 257 -7.43 -3.32 10.19
C SER A 257 -7.68 -2.08 9.32
N GLY A 258 -8.88 -1.96 8.77
CA GLY A 258 -9.20 -0.85 7.88
C GLY A 258 -10.67 -0.79 7.52
N TYR A 259 -11.02 0.21 6.69
CA TYR A 259 -12.33 0.32 6.06
C TYR A 259 -12.25 -0.30 4.67
N ALA A 260 -13.24 -1.14 4.34
CA ALA A 260 -13.42 -1.66 3.00
C ALA A 260 -14.29 -0.70 2.18
N LEU A 261 -13.81 -0.31 1.02
CA LEU A 261 -14.54 0.52 0.06
C LEU A 261 -14.73 -0.30 -1.22
N ASP A 262 -15.87 -0.13 -1.91
CA ASP A 262 -16.08 -0.75 -3.22
C ASP A 262 -15.22 -0.06 -4.30
N ASN A 263 -15.28 -0.60 -5.51
CA ASN A 263 -14.53 -0.08 -6.65
C ASN A 263 -14.88 1.38 -7.02
N ASN A 264 -16.00 1.90 -6.51
CA ASN A 264 -16.45 3.27 -6.71
C ASN A 264 -16.13 4.19 -5.51
N GLY A 265 -15.48 3.66 -4.46
CA GLY A 265 -15.16 4.40 -3.23
C GLY A 265 -16.30 4.45 -2.21
N LYS A 266 -17.39 3.69 -2.42
CA LYS A 266 -18.48 3.59 -1.45
C LYS A 266 -18.13 2.58 -0.36
N TYR A 267 -18.50 2.90 0.87
CA TYR A 267 -18.27 2.04 2.04
C TYR A 267 -18.96 0.67 1.92
N LEU A 268 -18.16 -0.39 1.99
CA LEU A 268 -18.62 -1.79 2.03
C LEU A 268 -18.73 -2.31 3.47
N GLY A 269 -17.83 -1.90 4.37
CA GLY A 269 -17.75 -2.41 5.72
C GLY A 269 -16.38 -2.16 6.34
N PHE A 270 -16.05 -2.81 7.44
CA PHE A 270 -14.72 -2.79 8.04
C PHE A 270 -14.08 -4.18 8.01
N VAL A 271 -12.75 -4.19 7.93
CA VAL A 271 -11.96 -5.43 7.93
C VAL A 271 -11.74 -5.86 9.37
N THR A 272 -12.18 -7.06 9.71
CA THR A 272 -12.03 -7.68 11.01
C THR A 272 -10.63 -8.33 11.17
N TYR A 273 -10.28 -8.67 12.40
CA TYR A 273 -8.97 -9.28 12.74
C TYR A 273 -8.66 -10.56 11.98
N ASN A 274 -9.66 -11.31 11.53
CA ASN A 274 -9.52 -12.54 10.74
C ASN A 274 -9.62 -12.31 9.22
N GLY A 275 -9.69 -11.04 8.78
CA GLY A 275 -9.73 -10.67 7.37
C GLY A 275 -11.14 -10.67 6.74
N GLU A 276 -12.19 -10.94 7.50
CA GLU A 276 -13.56 -10.78 7.01
C GLU A 276 -13.92 -9.30 6.89
N VAL A 277 -14.69 -8.94 5.88
CA VAL A 277 -15.29 -7.61 5.73
C VAL A 277 -16.72 -7.67 6.25
N VAL A 278 -16.99 -6.90 7.30
CA VAL A 278 -18.30 -6.91 7.99
C VAL A 278 -18.99 -5.58 7.83
N ASN A 279 -20.28 -5.64 7.45
CA ASN A 279 -21.20 -4.50 7.43
C ASN A 279 -22.49 -4.85 8.17
N LYS A 280 -22.82 -4.09 9.22
CA LYS A 280 -24.02 -4.32 10.04
C LYS A 280 -24.21 -5.79 10.41
N ASN A 281 -23.17 -6.40 10.96
CA ASN A 281 -23.11 -7.80 11.38
C ASN A 281 -23.19 -8.86 10.25
N ASN A 282 -23.16 -8.46 8.98
CA ASN A 282 -23.09 -9.38 7.84
C ASN A 282 -21.71 -9.39 7.23
N VAL A 283 -21.17 -10.58 6.96
CA VAL A 283 -19.96 -10.73 6.17
C VAL A 283 -20.30 -10.45 4.70
N VAL A 284 -19.58 -9.54 4.06
CA VAL A 284 -19.80 -9.11 2.68
C VAL A 284 -18.63 -9.45 1.76
N GLY A 285 -17.51 -9.92 2.33
CA GLY A 285 -16.32 -10.30 1.57
C GLY A 285 -15.13 -10.57 2.46
N HIS A 286 -13.97 -10.80 1.84
CA HIS A 286 -12.72 -11.16 2.53
C HIS A 286 -11.54 -10.32 2.01
N LEU A 287 -10.67 -9.90 2.95
CA LEU A 287 -9.40 -9.24 2.63
C LEU A 287 -8.41 -10.25 2.07
N GLN A 288 -7.81 -9.94 0.95
CA GLN A 288 -6.70 -10.69 0.37
C GLN A 288 -5.34 -10.13 0.84
N ALA A 289 -4.27 -10.91 0.64
CA ALA A 289 -2.93 -10.54 1.11
C ALA A 289 -2.37 -9.25 0.46
N ASP A 290 -2.89 -8.83 -0.67
CA ASP A 290 -2.51 -7.61 -1.40
C ASP A 290 -3.31 -6.36 -0.98
N GLY A 291 -4.31 -6.52 -0.11
CA GLY A 291 -5.19 -5.43 0.36
C GLY A 291 -6.45 -5.24 -0.47
N LEU A 292 -6.69 -6.07 -1.49
CA LEU A 292 -7.94 -6.12 -2.23
C LEU A 292 -9.01 -6.89 -1.45
N ILE A 293 -10.26 -6.62 -1.76
CA ILE A 293 -11.43 -7.29 -1.15
C ILE A 293 -12.08 -8.17 -2.20
N ALA A 294 -12.21 -9.44 -1.89
CA ALA A 294 -12.95 -10.41 -2.71
C ALA A 294 -14.31 -10.72 -2.08
N GLY A 295 -15.33 -10.85 -2.90
CA GLY A 295 -16.64 -11.39 -2.52
C GLY A 295 -16.62 -12.93 -2.43
N ASP A 296 -17.75 -13.53 -2.04
CA ASP A 296 -17.89 -14.99 -1.86
C ASP A 296 -17.57 -15.80 -3.13
N ASN A 297 -17.73 -15.19 -4.31
CA ASN A 297 -17.43 -15.83 -5.59
C ASN A 297 -15.97 -15.62 -6.05
N GLY A 298 -15.10 -15.03 -5.18
CA GLY A 298 -13.73 -14.68 -5.51
C GLY A 298 -13.59 -13.48 -6.48
N GLU A 299 -14.67 -12.80 -6.82
CA GLU A 299 -14.62 -11.56 -7.60
C GLU A 299 -14.12 -10.39 -6.76
N LEU A 300 -13.34 -9.48 -7.36
CA LEU A 300 -12.87 -8.28 -6.68
C LEU A 300 -14.01 -7.27 -6.57
N ILE A 301 -14.42 -6.97 -5.33
CA ILE A 301 -15.53 -6.06 -5.02
C ILE A 301 -15.05 -4.73 -4.45
N GLY A 302 -13.77 -4.62 -4.05
CA GLY A 302 -13.25 -3.40 -3.45
C GLY A 302 -11.83 -3.50 -2.96
N TYR A 303 -11.45 -2.57 -2.11
CA TYR A 303 -10.11 -2.42 -1.53
C TYR A 303 -10.18 -1.88 -0.10
N MET A 304 -9.09 -2.08 0.64
CA MET A 304 -8.98 -1.65 2.03
C MET A 304 -8.26 -0.29 2.14
N VAL A 305 -8.76 0.57 3.02
CA VAL A 305 -8.09 1.80 3.48
C VAL A 305 -7.78 1.65 4.97
N ASP A 306 -6.52 1.87 5.35
CA ASP A 306 -6.05 1.77 6.75
C ASP A 306 -6.82 2.72 7.68
N PHE A 307 -7.20 2.27 8.90
CA PHE A 307 -7.89 3.10 9.89
C PHE A 307 -7.11 4.35 10.29
N ALA A 308 -5.77 4.28 10.27
CA ALA A 308 -4.90 5.40 10.60
C ALA A 308 -4.44 6.19 9.37
N ALA A 309 -5.10 6.02 8.21
CA ALA A 309 -4.75 6.75 7.00
C ALA A 309 -5.03 8.26 7.15
N THR A 310 -4.18 9.04 6.52
CA THR A 310 -4.24 10.51 6.46
C THR A 310 -4.04 10.97 5.03
N ALA A 311 -4.41 12.21 4.72
CA ALA A 311 -4.33 12.76 3.39
C ALA A 311 -3.58 14.10 3.34
N THR A 312 -2.90 14.37 2.22
CA THR A 312 -2.44 15.70 1.83
C THR A 312 -3.38 16.30 0.80
N ASP A 313 -3.41 17.64 0.75
CA ASP A 313 -3.95 18.34 -0.41
C ASP A 313 -2.98 18.20 -1.62
N LEU A 314 -3.39 18.78 -2.76
CA LEU A 314 -2.61 18.77 -3.99
C LEU A 314 -1.31 19.61 -3.93
N ASN A 315 -1.04 20.28 -2.80
CA ASN A 315 0.20 21.02 -2.52
C ASN A 315 1.10 20.30 -1.51
N GLY A 316 0.72 19.11 -1.04
CA GLY A 316 1.46 18.36 -0.04
C GLY A 316 1.23 18.82 1.41
N LYS A 317 0.26 19.74 1.63
CA LYS A 317 -0.10 20.14 2.99
C LYS A 317 -1.06 19.12 3.59
N TYR A 318 -0.88 18.79 4.87
CA TYR A 318 -1.79 17.92 5.61
C TYR A 318 -3.25 18.39 5.47
N LEU A 319 -4.11 17.52 4.97
CA LEU A 319 -5.51 17.80 4.70
C LEU A 319 -6.40 17.30 5.83
N GLY A 320 -6.23 16.03 6.23
CA GLY A 320 -7.07 15.43 7.26
C GLY A 320 -6.77 13.94 7.48
N ARG A 321 -7.57 13.32 8.36
CA ARG A 321 -7.54 11.89 8.68
C ARG A 321 -8.78 11.18 8.16
N ILE A 322 -8.67 9.87 7.98
CA ILE A 322 -9.79 9.05 7.55
C ILE A 322 -10.63 8.66 8.77
N MET A 323 -11.93 8.82 8.66
CA MET A 323 -12.97 8.49 9.63
C MET A 323 -13.74 7.25 9.15
N PRO A 324 -14.61 6.65 9.98
CA PRO A 324 -15.50 5.58 9.55
C PRO A 324 -16.24 5.92 8.25
N GLU A 325 -16.59 4.87 7.51
CA GLU A 325 -17.25 4.96 6.20
C GLU A 325 -16.43 5.66 5.12
N GLY A 326 -15.08 5.75 5.29
CA GLY A 326 -14.19 6.40 4.32
C GLY A 326 -14.34 7.93 4.26
N LYS A 327 -14.93 8.55 5.28
CA LYS A 327 -15.05 10.00 5.36
C LYS A 327 -13.71 10.63 5.71
N LEU A 328 -13.40 11.80 5.12
CA LEU A 328 -12.22 12.60 5.42
C LEU A 328 -12.59 13.71 6.40
N ALA A 329 -11.87 13.80 7.52
CA ALA A 329 -12.09 14.82 8.53
C ALA A 329 -10.85 15.67 8.78
N ARG A 330 -11.06 16.98 8.94
CA ARG A 330 -10.08 17.94 9.46
C ARG A 330 -10.57 18.42 10.81
N SER A 331 -9.78 18.24 11.85
CA SER A 331 -10.22 18.43 13.24
C SER A 331 -11.48 17.57 13.50
N ARG A 332 -12.64 18.22 13.74
CA ARG A 332 -13.94 17.55 13.98
C ARG A 332 -14.87 17.58 12.77
N ASP A 333 -14.54 18.36 11.74
CA ASP A 333 -15.40 18.59 10.61
C ASP A 333 -15.15 17.58 9.49
N ILE A 334 -16.20 16.99 8.94
CA ILE A 334 -16.13 16.18 7.74
C ILE A 334 -15.97 17.13 6.55
N ILE A 335 -14.87 17.00 5.82
CA ILE A 335 -14.51 17.85 4.70
C ILE A 335 -14.56 17.12 3.35
N GLY A 336 -14.89 15.83 3.35
CA GLY A 336 -14.94 15.04 2.12
C GLY A 336 -14.92 13.53 2.38
N SER A 337 -14.44 12.78 1.39
CA SER A 337 -14.35 11.32 1.41
C SER A 337 -13.11 10.82 0.68
N VAL A 338 -12.79 9.54 0.90
CA VAL A 338 -11.77 8.79 0.15
C VAL A 338 -12.45 7.98 -0.93
N GLY A 339 -11.87 7.97 -2.12
CA GLY A 339 -12.25 7.12 -3.23
C GLY A 339 -11.13 6.15 -3.63
N ALA A 340 -11.29 5.56 -4.79
CA ALA A 340 -10.35 4.61 -5.37
C ALA A 340 -8.93 5.17 -5.44
N ARG A 341 -7.94 4.29 -5.33
CA ARG A 341 -6.50 4.60 -5.42
C ARG A 341 -6.02 5.65 -4.42
N GLY A 342 -6.76 5.82 -3.30
CA GLY A 342 -6.41 6.77 -2.24
C GLY A 342 -6.62 8.24 -2.63
N ILE A 343 -7.33 8.55 -3.70
CA ILE A 343 -7.70 9.93 -4.07
C ILE A 343 -8.79 10.42 -3.11
N THR A 344 -8.68 11.66 -2.65
CA THR A 344 -9.68 12.26 -1.76
C THR A 344 -10.50 13.32 -2.47
N TYR A 345 -11.78 13.39 -2.10
CA TYR A 345 -12.77 14.28 -2.69
C TYR A 345 -13.32 15.23 -1.62
N ALA A 346 -13.51 16.47 -1.97
CA ALA A 346 -14.29 17.43 -1.19
C ALA A 346 -15.79 17.05 -1.20
N ALA A 347 -16.59 17.73 -0.37
CA ALA A 347 -18.03 17.48 -0.28
C ALA A 347 -18.80 17.74 -1.59
N ASP A 348 -18.25 18.57 -2.49
CA ASP A 348 -18.78 18.85 -3.83
C ASP A 348 -18.32 17.83 -4.90
N GLY A 349 -17.61 16.77 -4.51
CA GLY A 349 -17.09 15.75 -5.40
C GLY A 349 -15.78 16.12 -6.13
N THR A 350 -15.23 17.31 -5.93
CA THR A 350 -13.96 17.70 -6.53
C THR A 350 -12.77 17.02 -5.84
N VAL A 351 -11.73 16.65 -6.60
CA VAL A 351 -10.48 16.11 -6.05
C VAL A 351 -9.80 17.20 -5.23
N ASN A 352 -9.57 16.92 -3.96
CA ASN A 352 -8.90 17.83 -3.04
C ASN A 352 -7.56 17.32 -2.52
N GLY A 353 -7.21 16.04 -2.73
CA GLY A 353 -5.95 15.49 -2.26
C GLY A 353 -5.76 14.00 -2.52
N LYS A 354 -4.85 13.41 -1.76
CA LYS A 354 -4.51 11.98 -1.82
C LYS A 354 -4.05 11.46 -0.46
N LEU A 355 -4.25 10.16 -0.20
CA LEU A 355 -3.73 9.50 0.99
C LEU A 355 -2.20 9.56 1.04
N ILE A 356 -1.67 9.75 2.24
CA ILE A 356 -0.22 9.74 2.50
C ILE A 356 0.25 8.29 2.62
N GLN A 357 1.31 7.98 1.92
CA GLN A 357 2.10 6.78 2.17
C GLN A 357 3.25 7.16 3.10
N ALA A 358 3.03 7.03 4.41
CA ALA A 358 4.08 7.22 5.41
C ALA A 358 5.09 6.06 5.36
N GLY A 359 6.33 6.32 5.77
CA GLY A 359 7.38 5.31 5.83
C GLY A 359 8.75 5.81 5.38
N PRO A 360 9.73 4.90 5.24
CA PRO A 360 11.08 5.25 4.80
C PRO A 360 11.08 5.93 3.43
N VAL A 361 11.89 6.98 3.29
CA VAL A 361 12.10 7.74 2.05
C VAL A 361 13.43 7.30 1.43
N PHE A 362 13.36 6.83 0.19
CA PHE A 362 14.53 6.40 -0.58
C PHE A 362 14.77 7.33 -1.76
N ASP A 363 16.05 7.57 -2.09
CA ASP A 363 16.40 8.24 -3.33
C ASP A 363 16.15 7.34 -4.56
N TYR A 364 16.41 7.86 -5.76
CA TYR A 364 16.13 7.15 -7.00
C TYR A 364 16.91 5.83 -7.18
N ARG A 365 17.99 5.61 -6.43
CA ARG A 365 18.78 4.36 -6.42
C ARG A 365 18.46 3.44 -5.26
N GLY A 366 17.50 3.81 -4.41
CA GLY A 366 17.14 3.05 -3.23
C GLY A 366 17.99 3.34 -1.99
N GLY A 367 18.78 4.44 -1.99
CA GLY A 367 19.48 4.92 -0.81
C GLY A 367 18.54 5.56 0.19
N LEU A 368 18.58 5.13 1.47
CA LEU A 368 17.74 5.66 2.52
C LEU A 368 18.09 7.13 2.82
N ARG A 369 17.09 8.03 2.82
CA ARG A 369 17.24 9.48 3.04
C ARG A 369 16.58 9.97 4.32
N GLY A 370 15.48 9.39 4.70
CA GLY A 370 14.71 9.88 5.85
C GLY A 370 13.41 9.12 6.00
N HIS A 371 12.42 9.79 6.58
CA HIS A 371 11.14 9.19 6.89
C HIS A 371 9.99 10.18 6.65
N ALA A 372 8.95 9.75 5.94
CA ALA A 372 7.71 10.49 5.76
C ALA A 372 6.72 10.12 6.86
N LEU A 373 6.14 11.11 7.51
CA LEU A 373 5.22 10.98 8.63
C LEU A 373 3.76 11.15 8.18
N LYS A 374 2.82 10.64 8.98
CA LYS A 374 1.37 10.76 8.72
C LYS A 374 0.83 12.20 8.80
N ASN A 375 1.59 13.16 9.32
CA ASN A 375 1.28 14.59 9.27
C ASN A 375 1.81 15.29 8.02
N ALA A 376 2.24 14.54 7.02
CA ALA A 376 2.83 15.00 5.76
C ALA A 376 4.25 15.57 5.83
N SER A 377 4.87 15.68 7.01
CA SER A 377 6.25 16.13 7.09
C SER A 377 7.23 15.01 6.72
N VAL A 378 8.40 15.40 6.23
CA VAL A 378 9.54 14.51 6.01
C VAL A 378 10.66 14.92 6.94
N ILE A 379 11.21 13.95 7.66
CA ILE A 379 12.38 14.13 8.53
C ILE A 379 13.55 13.30 8.00
N LEU A 380 14.76 13.83 8.13
CA LEU A 380 15.97 13.06 7.88
C LEU A 380 16.24 12.08 9.02
N LEU A 381 17.11 11.12 8.82
CA LEU A 381 17.39 10.06 9.80
C LEU A 381 17.94 10.61 11.13
N GLU A 382 18.66 11.74 11.10
CA GLU A 382 19.13 12.44 12.29
C GLU A 382 18.04 13.23 13.02
N GLY A 383 16.78 13.17 12.57
CA GLY A 383 15.65 13.87 13.19
C GLY A 383 15.45 15.32 12.71
N THR A 384 16.20 15.78 11.72
CA THR A 384 16.08 17.15 11.18
C THR A 384 14.90 17.23 10.21
N PRO A 385 13.96 18.22 10.36
CA PRO A 385 12.91 18.44 9.37
C PRO A 385 13.50 18.74 7.99
N ALA A 386 13.10 17.98 6.98
CA ALA A 386 13.58 18.13 5.60
C ALA A 386 12.57 18.84 4.70
N GLY A 387 11.27 18.56 4.88
CA GLY A 387 10.24 19.11 4.02
C GLY A 387 8.92 18.36 4.16
N TYR A 388 8.29 18.03 3.03
CA TYR A 388 6.95 17.44 2.99
C TYR A 388 6.85 16.31 1.96
N ILE A 389 5.84 15.44 2.11
CA ILE A 389 5.49 14.42 1.14
C ILE A 389 4.22 14.83 0.37
N MET A 390 4.25 14.62 -0.92
CA MET A 390 3.11 14.81 -1.81
C MET A 390 3.17 13.71 -2.87
N ASP A 391 2.09 12.96 -3.00
CA ASP A 391 1.98 11.89 -4.00
C ASP A 391 3.09 10.85 -3.93
N ASN A 392 3.45 10.46 -2.73
CA ASN A 392 4.55 9.57 -2.39
C ASN A 392 5.97 10.12 -2.70
N ILE A 393 6.10 11.29 -3.30
CA ILE A 393 7.38 11.96 -3.51
C ILE A 393 7.67 12.89 -2.33
N ALA A 394 8.87 12.78 -1.79
CA ALA A 394 9.37 13.63 -0.72
C ALA A 394 10.12 14.85 -1.31
N TYR A 395 9.75 16.02 -0.85
CA TYR A 395 10.30 17.31 -1.28
C TYR A 395 10.99 18.01 -0.13
N GLU A 396 12.09 18.72 -0.41
CA GLU A 396 12.62 19.74 0.49
C GLU A 396 11.64 20.93 0.60
N ASN A 397 11.80 21.76 1.64
CA ASN A 397 11.02 23.00 1.77
C ASN A 397 11.16 23.94 0.56
N ALA A 398 12.27 23.84 -0.17
CA ALA A 398 12.50 24.58 -1.42
C ALA A 398 11.81 23.95 -2.64
N GLY A 399 11.02 22.88 -2.47
CA GLY A 399 10.27 22.20 -3.54
C GLY A 399 11.07 21.23 -4.40
N ARG A 400 12.34 20.95 -4.07
CA ARG A 400 13.15 19.98 -4.79
C ARG A 400 12.86 18.55 -4.28
N ALA A 401 12.58 17.61 -5.18
CA ALA A 401 12.40 16.21 -4.83
C ALA A 401 13.72 15.61 -4.30
N ILE A 402 13.67 14.94 -3.17
CA ILE A 402 14.80 14.26 -2.53
C ILE A 402 14.69 12.74 -2.58
N GLY A 403 13.51 12.22 -2.86
CA GLY A 403 13.24 10.80 -2.92
C GLY A 403 11.75 10.52 -2.93
N ALA A 404 11.37 9.29 -2.60
CA ALA A 404 9.97 8.89 -2.47
C ALA A 404 9.82 7.78 -1.42
N THR A 405 8.62 7.60 -0.91
CA THR A 405 8.26 6.40 -0.15
C THR A 405 8.03 5.23 -1.10
N MET A 406 8.35 4.03 -0.64
CA MET A 406 8.20 2.81 -1.43
C MET A 406 7.02 1.99 -0.89
N GLY A 407 6.09 1.65 -1.79
CA GLY A 407 5.02 0.70 -1.50
C GLY A 407 5.49 -0.76 -1.57
N ASN A 408 4.55 -1.68 -1.42
CA ASN A 408 4.82 -3.10 -1.63
C ASN A 408 5.05 -3.36 -3.12
N LEU A 409 6.29 -3.65 -3.49
CA LEU A 409 6.68 -3.96 -4.87
C LEU A 409 7.12 -5.41 -4.99
N LEU A 410 6.71 -6.03 -6.09
CA LEU A 410 7.21 -7.33 -6.52
C LEU A 410 8.38 -7.12 -7.47
N ALA A 411 9.56 -7.64 -7.11
CA ALA A 411 10.77 -7.52 -7.91
C ALA A 411 10.83 -8.58 -9.02
N ILE A 412 11.16 -8.13 -10.22
CA ILE A 412 11.37 -8.98 -11.41
C ILE A 412 12.72 -8.61 -12.03
N ASN A 413 13.59 -9.60 -12.28
CA ASN A 413 14.89 -9.37 -12.91
C ASN A 413 14.77 -9.17 -14.42
N THR A 414 15.88 -8.88 -15.09
CA THR A 414 15.93 -8.64 -16.55
C THR A 414 15.50 -9.85 -17.39
N GLY A 415 15.59 -11.06 -16.84
CA GLY A 415 15.10 -12.30 -17.45
C GLY A 415 13.62 -12.60 -17.21
N ASN A 416 12.85 -11.64 -16.68
CA ASN A 416 11.44 -11.79 -16.28
C ASN A 416 11.20 -12.85 -15.18
N GLN A 417 12.24 -13.19 -14.41
CA GLN A 417 12.09 -14.06 -13.25
C GLN A 417 11.65 -13.25 -12.02
N THR A 418 10.64 -13.72 -11.35
CA THR A 418 10.18 -13.12 -10.09
C THR A 418 11.17 -13.43 -8.98
N LEU A 419 11.68 -12.39 -8.33
CA LEU A 419 12.63 -12.48 -7.20
C LEU A 419 11.91 -12.50 -5.85
N GLY A 420 10.69 -11.98 -5.77
CA GLY A 420 9.89 -11.89 -4.56
C GLY A 420 9.53 -10.46 -4.19
N MET A 421 8.86 -10.30 -3.05
CA MET A 421 8.51 -8.98 -2.52
C MET A 421 9.75 -8.26 -2.01
N VAL A 422 9.83 -6.97 -2.34
CA VAL A 422 10.89 -6.09 -1.86
C VAL A 422 10.77 -5.93 -0.34
N GLY A 423 11.88 -6.03 0.38
CA GLY A 423 11.94 -5.78 1.81
C GLY A 423 11.74 -4.30 2.17
N ILE A 424 11.51 -4.01 3.44
CA ILE A 424 11.33 -2.62 3.91
C ILE A 424 12.58 -1.75 3.73
N SER A 425 13.74 -2.35 3.67
CA SER A 425 15.02 -1.69 3.37
C SER A 425 15.26 -1.43 1.87
N GLY A 426 14.29 -1.79 1.02
CA GLY A 426 14.45 -1.72 -0.43
C GLY A 426 15.27 -2.85 -1.04
N MET A 427 15.65 -3.85 -0.26
CA MET A 427 16.48 -4.97 -0.73
C MET A 427 15.66 -6.15 -1.22
N VAL A 428 16.23 -6.86 -2.20
CA VAL A 428 15.75 -8.16 -2.67
C VAL A 428 16.96 -9.01 -3.07
N MET A 429 16.84 -10.34 -2.98
CA MET A 429 17.89 -11.29 -3.37
C MET A 429 17.63 -11.80 -4.79
N ASP A 430 18.67 -11.82 -5.65
CA ASP A 430 18.69 -12.50 -6.93
C ASP A 430 19.77 -13.57 -6.88
N GLY A 431 19.40 -14.78 -6.46
CA GLY A 431 20.37 -15.78 -6.04
C GLY A 431 21.13 -15.34 -4.79
N GLU A 432 22.45 -15.24 -4.90
CA GLU A 432 23.34 -14.74 -3.82
C GLU A 432 23.58 -13.22 -3.88
N GLU A 433 23.16 -12.57 -4.98
CA GLU A 433 23.36 -11.15 -5.20
C GLU A 433 22.31 -10.32 -4.48
N ARG A 434 22.73 -9.28 -3.74
CA ARG A 434 21.86 -8.26 -3.18
C ARG A 434 21.56 -7.20 -4.22
N LYS A 435 20.29 -6.94 -4.46
CA LYS A 435 19.80 -5.85 -5.30
C LYS A 435 18.98 -4.86 -4.49
N PHE A 436 18.96 -3.60 -4.94
CA PHE A 436 18.28 -2.50 -4.28
C PHE A 436 17.20 -1.96 -5.20
N MET A 437 15.98 -1.86 -4.67
CA MET A 437 14.84 -1.30 -5.36
C MET A 437 14.77 0.20 -5.14
N SER A 438 14.71 0.95 -6.22
CA SER A 438 14.33 2.35 -6.20
C SER A 438 12.81 2.47 -5.98
N PRO A 439 12.32 3.51 -5.29
CA PRO A 439 10.88 3.76 -5.16
C PRO A 439 10.20 4.06 -6.50
N PHE A 440 10.97 4.32 -7.55
CA PHE A 440 10.51 4.53 -8.93
C PHE A 440 10.46 3.24 -9.75
N GLY A 441 10.60 2.09 -9.08
CA GLY A 441 10.44 0.77 -9.67
C GLY A 441 11.65 0.26 -10.45
N TYR A 442 12.84 0.82 -10.28
CA TYR A 442 14.09 0.26 -10.85
C TYR A 442 14.82 -0.59 -9.83
N LEU A 443 15.27 -1.77 -10.25
CA LEU A 443 16.09 -2.66 -9.46
C LEU A 443 17.55 -2.48 -9.86
N PHE A 444 18.41 -2.19 -8.89
CA PHE A 444 19.86 -1.97 -9.11
C PHE A 444 20.67 -3.04 -8.41
N SER A 445 21.69 -3.56 -9.10
CA SER A 445 22.76 -4.36 -8.49
C SER A 445 23.71 -3.48 -7.67
N ALA A 446 24.56 -4.10 -6.86
CA ALA A 446 25.52 -3.38 -6.00
C ALA A 446 26.49 -2.48 -6.80
N ASP A 447 26.83 -2.84 -8.05
CA ASP A 447 27.62 -2.01 -8.96
C ASP A 447 26.81 -0.87 -9.62
N GLY A 448 25.50 -0.75 -9.29
CA GLY A 448 24.61 0.30 -9.76
C GLY A 448 24.03 0.09 -11.15
N LYS A 449 24.20 -1.08 -11.76
CA LYS A 449 23.54 -1.41 -13.01
C LYS A 449 22.07 -1.74 -12.78
N THR A 450 21.21 -1.41 -13.76
CA THR A 450 19.80 -1.77 -13.71
C THR A 450 19.65 -3.28 -13.92
N GLY A 451 19.09 -3.95 -12.93
CA GLY A 451 18.95 -5.42 -12.88
C GLY A 451 17.52 -5.94 -13.03
N GLY A 452 16.54 -5.04 -13.24
CA GLY A 452 15.12 -5.41 -13.36
C GLY A 452 14.18 -4.29 -12.94
N ARG A 453 12.94 -4.66 -12.59
CA ARG A 453 11.89 -3.72 -12.17
C ARG A 453 11.08 -4.23 -10.98
N GLY A 454 10.48 -3.28 -10.25
CA GLY A 454 9.42 -3.49 -9.29
C GLY A 454 8.06 -3.23 -9.92
N LEU A 455 7.10 -4.08 -9.63
CA LEU A 455 5.71 -3.93 -10.01
C LEU A 455 4.85 -3.81 -8.75
N ALA A 456 3.94 -2.84 -8.73
CA ALA A 456 2.93 -2.75 -7.70
C ALA A 456 1.89 -3.87 -7.90
N LEU A 457 1.44 -4.47 -6.80
CA LEU A 457 0.37 -5.47 -6.84
C LEU A 457 -0.91 -4.84 -7.36
N SER A 458 -1.54 -5.45 -8.35
CA SER A 458 -2.74 -4.91 -9.01
C SER A 458 -3.52 -5.98 -9.77
N SER A 459 -4.74 -5.62 -10.19
CA SER A 459 -5.50 -6.39 -11.16
C SER A 459 -4.92 -6.21 -12.57
N ILE A 460 -5.04 -7.27 -13.37
CA ILE A 460 -4.56 -7.34 -14.76
C ILE A 460 -5.74 -7.24 -15.69
N TYR A 461 -5.62 -6.38 -16.68
CA TYR A 461 -6.63 -6.17 -17.71
C TYR A 461 -6.08 -6.60 -19.07
N ASN A 462 -6.89 -7.29 -19.88
CA ASN A 462 -6.54 -7.59 -21.26
C ASN A 462 -6.52 -6.30 -22.11
N LEU A 463 -6.10 -6.41 -23.37
CA LEU A 463 -5.97 -5.26 -24.28
C LEU A 463 -7.29 -4.53 -24.56
N THR A 464 -8.44 -5.19 -24.32
CA THR A 464 -9.76 -4.57 -24.42
C THR A 464 -10.26 -4.00 -23.09
N GLY A 465 -9.42 -4.03 -22.04
CA GLY A 465 -9.72 -3.51 -20.71
C GLY A 465 -10.72 -4.37 -19.90
N ALA A 466 -10.85 -5.67 -20.20
CA ALA A 466 -11.56 -6.59 -19.33
C ALA A 466 -10.62 -7.18 -18.26
N PRO A 467 -11.05 -7.33 -16.99
CA PRO A 467 -10.24 -7.95 -15.96
C PRO A 467 -10.03 -9.44 -16.29
N VAL A 468 -8.79 -9.90 -16.27
CA VAL A 468 -8.43 -11.30 -16.62
C VAL A 468 -7.69 -12.02 -15.52
N ALA A 469 -6.96 -11.30 -14.69
CA ALA A 469 -6.14 -11.86 -13.63
C ALA A 469 -5.87 -10.87 -12.50
N GLN A 470 -5.26 -11.38 -11.45
CA GLN A 470 -4.74 -10.65 -10.31
C GLN A 470 -3.29 -11.08 -10.05
N MET A 471 -2.42 -10.13 -9.77
CA MET A 471 -1.07 -10.39 -9.29
C MET A 471 -1.10 -10.85 -7.84
N THR A 472 -0.45 -11.96 -7.55
CA THR A 472 -0.25 -12.39 -6.17
C THR A 472 1.10 -11.92 -5.63
N PRO A 473 1.26 -11.75 -4.31
CA PRO A 473 2.56 -11.43 -3.71
C PRO A 473 3.65 -12.47 -3.97
N ALA A 474 3.27 -13.71 -4.34
CA ALA A 474 4.21 -14.76 -4.74
C ALA A 474 4.67 -14.65 -6.20
N GLY A 475 4.19 -13.65 -6.96
CA GLY A 475 4.58 -13.43 -8.34
C GLY A 475 3.81 -14.26 -9.37
N GLY A 476 2.74 -14.92 -8.96
CA GLY A 476 1.83 -15.62 -9.86
C GLY A 476 0.75 -14.69 -10.40
N LEU A 477 0.16 -15.09 -11.54
CA LEU A 477 -1.10 -14.54 -12.04
C LEU A 477 -2.20 -15.56 -11.80
N ILE A 478 -3.21 -15.17 -11.06
CA ILE A 478 -4.38 -16.02 -10.80
C ILE A 478 -5.64 -15.40 -11.39
N ASN A 479 -6.55 -16.25 -11.91
CA ASN A 479 -7.88 -15.83 -12.30
C ASN A 479 -8.83 -15.82 -11.08
N LYS A 480 -10.09 -15.45 -11.28
CA LYS A 480 -11.12 -15.43 -10.23
C LYS A 480 -11.36 -16.77 -9.52
N ASN A 481 -10.94 -17.89 -10.12
CA ASN A 481 -11.03 -19.23 -9.54
C ASN A 481 -9.74 -19.66 -8.84
N ALA A 482 -8.82 -18.71 -8.55
CA ALA A 482 -7.49 -18.93 -8.00
C ALA A 482 -6.59 -19.87 -8.83
N ALA A 483 -6.93 -20.15 -10.10
CA ALA A 483 -6.10 -20.93 -11.00
C ALA A 483 -4.98 -20.07 -11.58
N ALA A 484 -3.74 -20.59 -11.58
CA ALA A 484 -2.61 -19.96 -12.23
C ALA A 484 -2.82 -19.89 -13.75
N ILE A 485 -2.59 -18.72 -14.36
CA ILE A 485 -2.87 -18.49 -15.77
C ILE A 485 -1.70 -17.88 -16.55
N GLY A 486 -0.58 -17.57 -15.90
CA GLY A 486 0.55 -17.00 -16.64
C GLY A 486 1.63 -16.38 -15.75
N LYS A 487 2.50 -15.58 -16.40
CA LYS A 487 3.69 -14.97 -15.83
C LYS A 487 3.67 -13.44 -15.96
N LEU A 488 4.38 -12.78 -15.07
CA LEU A 488 4.66 -11.35 -15.12
C LEU A 488 5.91 -11.06 -15.94
N THR A 489 5.91 -9.92 -16.62
CA THR A 489 7.12 -9.36 -17.23
C THR A 489 7.49 -8.02 -16.58
N GLN A 490 8.75 -7.65 -16.61
CA GLN A 490 9.20 -6.38 -16.01
C GLN A 490 8.64 -5.13 -16.72
N SER A 491 8.11 -5.26 -17.93
CA SER A 491 7.44 -4.17 -18.65
C SER A 491 5.98 -3.98 -18.22
N GLY A 492 5.48 -4.83 -17.28
CA GLY A 492 4.10 -4.82 -16.83
C GLY A 492 3.12 -5.55 -17.75
N PHE A 493 3.55 -6.07 -18.91
CA PHE A 493 2.76 -7.01 -19.69
C PHE A 493 2.80 -8.39 -19.05
N ASN A 494 1.72 -9.12 -19.18
CA ASN A 494 1.54 -10.44 -18.61
C ASN A 494 1.30 -11.46 -19.70
N ILE A 495 1.95 -12.61 -19.59
CA ILE A 495 1.95 -13.65 -20.63
C ILE A 495 1.45 -14.98 -20.07
N ASP A 496 0.77 -15.77 -20.91
CA ASP A 496 0.34 -17.14 -20.60
C ASP A 496 1.52 -18.14 -20.73
N GLU A 497 1.27 -19.42 -20.52
CA GLU A 497 2.27 -20.49 -20.64
C GLU A 497 2.82 -20.65 -22.06
N ARG A 498 2.11 -20.14 -23.09
CA ARG A 498 2.52 -20.13 -24.50
C ARG A 498 3.22 -18.83 -24.90
N ASN A 499 3.57 -17.98 -23.90
CA ASN A 499 4.16 -16.67 -24.09
C ASN A 499 3.27 -15.65 -24.85
N LEU A 500 1.95 -15.86 -24.91
CA LEU A 500 1.03 -14.89 -25.50
C LEU A 500 0.64 -13.84 -24.46
N VAL A 501 0.61 -12.56 -24.88
CA VAL A 501 0.18 -11.48 -23.99
C VAL A 501 -1.30 -11.63 -23.65
N ILE A 502 -1.59 -11.75 -22.36
CA ILE A 502 -2.96 -11.86 -21.84
C ILE A 502 -3.46 -10.53 -21.24
N GLY A 503 -2.58 -9.61 -20.89
CA GLY A 503 -2.98 -8.31 -20.35
C GLY A 503 -1.83 -7.49 -19.80
N LYS A 504 -2.18 -6.38 -19.12
CA LYS A 504 -1.26 -5.45 -18.46
C LYS A 504 -1.93 -4.87 -17.19
N ASN A 505 -1.14 -4.53 -16.19
CA ASN A 505 -1.59 -3.75 -15.04
C ASN A 505 -1.79 -2.27 -15.44
N LEU A 506 -2.74 -1.61 -14.78
CA LEU A 506 -3.05 -0.19 -14.99
C LEU A 506 -2.38 0.66 -13.90
N GLU A 507 -1.77 1.77 -14.31
CA GLU A 507 -1.01 2.67 -13.42
C GLU A 507 -1.67 4.06 -13.26
N ALA A 508 -2.50 4.49 -14.21
CA ALA A 508 -3.13 5.80 -14.17
C ALA A 508 -4.13 5.94 -13.00
N GLY A 509 -4.23 7.12 -12.41
CA GLY A 509 -5.19 7.42 -11.35
C GLY A 509 -6.25 8.44 -11.77
N TYR A 510 -5.91 9.36 -12.67
CA TYR A 510 -6.74 10.46 -13.12
C TYR A 510 -6.84 10.49 -14.64
N VAL A 511 -7.95 10.95 -15.18
CA VAL A 511 -8.20 10.93 -16.62
C VAL A 511 -8.50 12.33 -17.13
N VAL A 512 -7.85 12.70 -18.22
CA VAL A 512 -7.99 14.01 -18.86
C VAL A 512 -8.40 13.86 -20.32
N GLY A 513 -9.22 14.78 -20.80
CA GLY A 513 -9.59 14.91 -22.20
C GLY A 513 -8.51 15.59 -23.05
N PRO A 514 -8.74 15.73 -24.38
CA PRO A 514 -7.76 16.29 -25.32
C PRO A 514 -7.30 17.72 -24.98
N ASP A 515 -8.15 18.51 -24.34
CA ASP A 515 -7.87 19.89 -23.92
C ASP A 515 -7.41 20.00 -22.45
N GLY A 516 -7.11 18.85 -21.81
CA GLY A 516 -6.73 18.77 -20.40
C GLY A 516 -7.88 19.01 -19.42
N GLN A 517 -9.14 18.95 -19.87
CA GLN A 517 -10.28 18.94 -18.96
C GLN A 517 -10.31 17.62 -18.18
N SER A 518 -10.73 17.67 -16.91
CA SER A 518 -10.97 16.47 -16.12
C SER A 518 -12.15 15.69 -16.68
N LEU A 519 -11.94 14.41 -16.99
CA LEU A 519 -13.02 13.46 -17.28
C LEU A 519 -13.43 12.68 -16.03
N GLY A 520 -12.53 12.52 -15.06
CA GLY A 520 -12.80 11.81 -13.82
C GLY A 520 -11.60 11.03 -13.27
N ASN A 521 -11.88 10.14 -12.34
CA ASN A 521 -10.90 9.30 -11.65
C ASN A 521 -11.08 7.84 -12.03
N LEU A 522 -9.97 7.12 -12.13
CA LEU A 522 -9.97 5.69 -12.40
C LEU A 522 -10.37 4.92 -11.14
N SER A 523 -11.38 4.08 -11.26
CA SER A 523 -11.75 3.08 -10.25
C SER A 523 -10.84 1.86 -10.31
N GLU A 524 -10.91 0.99 -9.30
CA GLU A 524 -10.18 -0.29 -9.29
C GLU A 524 -10.69 -1.27 -10.38
N SER A 525 -11.89 -1.06 -10.92
CA SER A 525 -12.47 -1.80 -12.02
C SER A 525 -12.17 -1.21 -13.42
N ASN A 526 -11.17 -0.32 -13.53
CA ASN A 526 -10.75 0.43 -14.72
C ASN A 526 -11.81 1.36 -15.36
N LEU A 527 -12.92 1.59 -14.69
CA LEU A 527 -13.90 2.59 -15.11
C LEU A 527 -13.45 3.98 -14.67
N VAL A 528 -13.71 4.97 -15.52
CA VAL A 528 -13.49 6.38 -15.20
C VAL A 528 -14.79 6.93 -14.62
N LEU A 529 -14.73 7.39 -13.38
CA LEU A 529 -15.86 7.93 -12.64
C LEU A 529 -15.82 9.46 -12.65
N ASN A 530 -16.94 10.11 -12.97
CA ASN A 530 -17.09 11.55 -12.82
C ASN A 530 -17.26 11.95 -11.34
N ASN A 531 -17.44 13.23 -11.05
CA ASN A 531 -17.59 13.74 -9.68
C ASN A 531 -18.85 13.20 -8.95
N ASN A 532 -19.82 12.64 -9.69
CA ASN A 532 -21.02 12.00 -9.14
C ASN A 532 -20.82 10.48 -8.92
N LEU A 533 -19.61 9.97 -9.12
CA LEU A 533 -19.23 8.55 -9.09
C LEU A 533 -19.96 7.71 -10.16
N GLU A 534 -20.36 8.32 -11.27
CA GLU A 534 -20.96 7.63 -12.41
C GLU A 534 -19.87 7.25 -13.43
N PRO A 535 -19.91 6.04 -14.01
CA PRO A 535 -18.96 5.62 -15.02
C PRO A 535 -19.21 6.38 -16.33
N VAL A 536 -18.20 7.14 -16.80
CA VAL A 536 -18.27 7.94 -18.03
C VAL A 536 -17.36 7.44 -19.14
N ALA A 537 -16.31 6.68 -18.76
CA ALA A 537 -15.33 6.17 -19.71
C ALA A 537 -14.62 4.92 -19.14
N LYS A 538 -13.74 4.31 -19.93
CA LYS A 538 -12.95 3.14 -19.56
C LYS A 538 -11.49 3.36 -19.97
N LEU A 539 -10.55 3.05 -19.08
CA LEU A 539 -9.12 3.09 -19.35
C LEU A 539 -8.65 1.74 -19.95
N LEU A 540 -7.91 1.81 -21.04
CA LEU A 540 -7.25 0.66 -21.65
C LEU A 540 -5.80 0.52 -21.17
N PRO A 541 -5.17 -0.66 -21.30
CA PRO A 541 -3.79 -0.91 -20.88
C PRO A 541 -2.72 -0.08 -21.58
N ASP A 542 -2.99 0.48 -22.73
CA ASP A 542 -2.13 1.42 -23.46
C ASP A 542 -2.26 2.88 -22.98
N ASN A 543 -3.03 3.10 -21.89
CA ASN A 543 -3.33 4.39 -21.30
C ASN A 543 -4.34 5.25 -22.11
N THR A 544 -4.95 4.69 -23.13
CA THR A 544 -6.04 5.33 -23.90
C THR A 544 -7.35 5.23 -23.12
N VAL A 545 -8.15 6.28 -23.15
CA VAL A 545 -9.48 6.30 -22.54
C VAL A 545 -10.54 6.31 -23.63
N VAL A 546 -11.44 5.36 -23.56
CA VAL A 546 -12.56 5.21 -24.49
C VAL A 546 -13.90 5.45 -23.80
N SER A 547 -14.93 5.89 -24.56
CA SER A 547 -16.28 6.11 -24.03
C SER A 547 -16.84 4.83 -23.39
N ALA A 548 -17.64 4.96 -22.34
CA ALA A 548 -18.27 3.84 -21.63
C ALA A 548 -19.49 3.22 -22.34
N ASP A 549 -19.72 3.51 -23.63
CA ASP A 549 -20.83 2.94 -24.37
C ASP A 549 -20.71 1.41 -24.45
N SER A 550 -21.60 0.71 -23.72
CA SER A 550 -21.55 -0.74 -23.51
C SER A 550 -21.91 -1.58 -24.73
N ASN A 551 -22.45 -0.97 -25.80
CA ASN A 551 -22.97 -1.68 -26.97
C ASN A 551 -22.02 -1.72 -28.17
N THR A 552 -20.86 -1.06 -28.08
CA THR A 552 -19.90 -0.94 -29.17
C THR A 552 -18.63 -1.76 -28.87
N SER A 553 -18.07 -2.42 -29.87
CA SER A 553 -16.76 -3.07 -29.75
C SER A 553 -15.70 -2.04 -29.35
N VAL A 554 -14.81 -2.40 -28.43
CA VAL A 554 -13.75 -1.48 -27.90
C VAL A 554 -12.95 -0.80 -29.00
N ASN A 555 -12.67 -1.52 -30.10
CA ASN A 555 -11.94 -0.97 -31.25
C ASN A 555 -12.72 0.09 -32.06
N MET A 556 -14.00 0.23 -31.80
CA MET A 556 -14.89 1.20 -32.47
C MET A 556 -15.34 2.30 -31.47
N MET A 557 -14.98 2.20 -30.19
CA MET A 557 -15.33 3.22 -29.21
C MET A 557 -14.49 4.50 -29.45
N PRO A 558 -15.09 5.68 -29.42
CA PRO A 558 -14.35 6.91 -29.59
C PRO A 558 -13.35 7.10 -28.43
N VAL A 559 -12.12 7.47 -28.77
CA VAL A 559 -11.11 7.90 -27.79
C VAL A 559 -11.55 9.25 -27.25
N VAL A 560 -11.72 9.35 -25.93
CA VAL A 560 -12.20 10.54 -25.25
C VAL A 560 -11.14 11.19 -24.37
N GLY A 561 -10.00 10.52 -24.15
CA GLY A 561 -8.94 11.07 -23.31
C GLY A 561 -7.80 10.12 -23.04
N ARG A 562 -7.04 10.41 -22.00
CA ARG A 562 -5.86 9.67 -21.57
C ARG A 562 -5.80 9.60 -20.05
N GLY A 563 -5.22 8.52 -19.52
CA GLY A 563 -4.89 8.39 -18.11
C GLY A 563 -3.75 9.33 -17.72
N SER A 564 -3.89 10.05 -16.62
CA SER A 564 -2.86 10.89 -16.04
C SER A 564 -2.14 10.15 -14.92
N VAL A 565 -0.81 10.20 -14.94
CA VAL A 565 0.07 9.66 -13.89
C VAL A 565 0.92 10.79 -13.33
N ASN A 566 1.51 10.57 -12.15
CA ASN A 566 2.44 11.53 -11.57
C ASN A 566 3.73 11.58 -12.39
N ASN A 567 3.98 12.71 -13.04
CA ASN A 567 5.13 12.87 -13.91
C ASN A 567 5.84 14.20 -13.68
N MET A 568 7.14 14.22 -13.97
CA MET A 568 7.89 15.46 -14.13
C MET A 568 7.38 16.24 -15.32
N VAL A 569 7.37 17.57 -15.20
CA VAL A 569 7.01 18.49 -16.30
C VAL A 569 8.24 19.24 -16.76
N LEU A 570 8.60 19.06 -18.03
CA LEU A 570 9.70 19.75 -18.68
C LEU A 570 9.16 20.84 -19.62
N ALA A 571 9.82 21.99 -19.62
CA ALA A 571 9.69 22.97 -20.71
C ALA A 571 10.26 22.40 -22.02
N PHE A 572 9.99 23.04 -23.15
CA PHE A 572 10.54 22.64 -24.46
C PHE A 572 12.09 22.65 -24.50
N SER A 573 12.74 23.43 -23.64
CA SER A 573 14.20 23.43 -23.45
C SER A 573 14.74 22.19 -22.72
N GLY A 574 13.87 21.29 -22.19
CA GLY A 574 14.24 20.20 -21.31
C GLY A 574 14.48 20.64 -19.85
N SER A 575 14.21 21.89 -19.50
CA SER A 575 14.32 22.34 -18.10
C SER A 575 13.13 21.84 -17.31
N LEU A 576 13.38 21.29 -16.11
CA LEU A 576 12.33 20.89 -15.18
C LEU A 576 11.62 22.14 -14.64
N ILE A 577 10.31 22.26 -14.86
CA ILE A 577 9.50 23.40 -14.42
C ILE A 577 8.50 23.06 -13.32
N GLY A 578 8.23 21.78 -13.09
CA GLY A 578 7.30 21.35 -12.04
C GLY A 578 6.91 19.88 -12.13
N TYR A 579 5.81 19.55 -11.48
CA TYR A 579 5.27 18.20 -11.43
C TYR A 579 3.76 18.19 -11.71
N ALA A 580 3.32 17.18 -12.46
CA ALA A 580 1.90 16.88 -12.62
C ALA A 580 1.46 15.98 -11.46
N GLY A 581 0.43 16.37 -10.75
CA GLY A 581 -0.20 15.58 -9.71
C GLY A 581 -1.26 14.61 -10.28
N PRO A 582 -1.90 13.80 -9.40
CA PRO A 582 -2.88 12.80 -9.80
C PRO A 582 -4.17 13.40 -10.37
N SER A 583 -4.40 14.70 -10.16
CA SER A 583 -5.51 15.46 -10.72
C SER A 583 -5.20 16.05 -12.12
N GLY A 584 -4.03 15.76 -12.70
CA GLY A 584 -3.56 16.39 -13.93
C GLY A 584 -3.16 17.86 -13.76
N ILE A 585 -3.24 18.44 -12.55
CA ILE A 585 -2.81 19.83 -12.29
C ILE A 585 -1.29 19.84 -12.18
N VAL A 586 -0.68 20.79 -12.92
CA VAL A 586 0.76 21.03 -12.89
C VAL A 586 1.07 22.17 -11.93
N ARG A 587 2.06 21.95 -11.07
CA ARG A 587 2.54 22.92 -10.07
C ARG A 587 4.04 23.08 -10.18
N ASP A 588 4.51 24.31 -9.90
CA ASP A 588 5.94 24.58 -9.74
C ASP A 588 6.46 24.10 -8.37
N PHE A 589 7.75 24.33 -8.12
CA PHE A 589 8.42 23.94 -6.88
C PHE A 589 7.96 24.70 -5.63
N ASN A 590 7.23 25.83 -5.82
CA ASN A 590 6.64 26.61 -4.73
C ASN A 590 5.18 26.23 -4.50
N GLY A 591 4.65 25.23 -5.25
CA GLY A 591 3.26 24.81 -5.19
C GLY A 591 2.29 25.68 -6.01
N ALA A 592 2.78 26.71 -6.72
CA ALA A 592 1.94 27.53 -7.57
C ALA A 592 1.48 26.73 -8.79
N ARG A 593 0.21 26.90 -9.17
CA ARG A 593 -0.36 26.25 -10.34
C ARG A 593 0.21 26.88 -11.61
N LEU A 594 0.90 26.08 -12.41
CA LEU A 594 1.40 26.46 -13.74
C LEU A 594 0.36 26.19 -14.82
N GLY A 595 -0.39 25.07 -14.71
CA GLY A 595 -1.31 24.67 -15.73
C GLY A 595 -1.90 23.27 -15.51
N LYS A 596 -2.18 22.55 -16.60
CA LYS A 596 -2.79 21.23 -16.59
C LYS A 596 -2.19 20.33 -17.67
N VAL A 597 -2.18 19.02 -17.42
CA VAL A 597 -1.85 18.01 -18.43
C VAL A 597 -3.01 17.87 -19.41
N ALA A 598 -2.69 17.81 -20.69
CA ALA A 598 -3.60 17.50 -21.78
C ALA A 598 -3.26 16.16 -22.42
N ALA A 599 -4.01 15.73 -23.42
CA ALA A 599 -3.67 14.55 -24.21
C ALA A 599 -2.27 14.67 -24.82
N GLU A 600 -1.67 13.51 -25.17
CA GLU A 600 -0.32 13.43 -25.75
C GLU A 600 0.80 13.96 -24.82
N ASP A 601 0.57 13.91 -23.51
CA ASP A 601 1.53 14.36 -22.49
C ASP A 601 1.87 15.85 -22.54
N MET A 602 1.11 16.66 -23.28
CA MET A 602 1.30 18.11 -23.32
C MET A 602 0.83 18.78 -22.03
N VAL A 603 1.50 19.86 -21.66
CA VAL A 603 1.12 20.72 -20.53
C VAL A 603 0.71 22.07 -21.06
N LEU A 604 -0.51 22.45 -20.72
CA LEU A 604 -1.10 23.74 -21.09
C LEU A 604 -1.13 24.66 -19.87
N ASP A 605 -0.84 25.97 -20.07
CA ASP A 605 -1.02 26.98 -19.04
C ASP A 605 -2.53 27.30 -18.82
N ASN A 606 -2.82 28.25 -17.95
CA ASN A 606 -4.20 28.64 -17.65
C ASN A 606 -4.90 29.36 -18.84
N MET A 607 -4.16 29.78 -19.88
CA MET A 607 -4.67 30.38 -21.10
C MET A 607 -4.77 29.37 -22.26
N GLY A 608 -4.36 28.12 -22.04
CA GLY A 608 -4.35 27.06 -23.06
C GLY A 608 -3.10 27.03 -23.93
N SER A 609 -2.07 27.86 -23.64
CA SER A 609 -0.80 27.83 -24.37
C SER A 609 0.08 26.67 -23.87
N SER A 610 0.80 26.06 -24.80
CA SER A 610 1.69 24.93 -24.43
C SER A 610 2.92 25.45 -23.69
N LEU A 611 3.14 24.90 -22.48
CA LEU A 611 4.32 25.16 -21.62
C LEU A 611 5.43 24.12 -21.86
N GLY A 612 5.06 22.90 -22.24
CA GLY A 612 5.97 21.77 -22.31
C GLY A 612 5.22 20.45 -22.28
N GLY A 613 5.80 19.44 -21.65
CA GLY A 613 5.15 18.13 -21.55
C GLY A 613 5.59 17.33 -20.32
N THR A 614 4.90 16.25 -20.06
CA THR A 614 5.21 15.34 -18.98
C THR A 614 6.26 14.32 -19.41
N VAL A 615 7.20 14.00 -18.49
CA VAL A 615 8.22 12.98 -18.67
C VAL A 615 8.23 12.07 -17.45
N GLY A 616 8.11 10.77 -17.68
CA GLY A 616 8.23 9.77 -16.63
C GLY A 616 9.69 9.40 -16.34
N TYR A 617 9.89 8.66 -15.26
CA TYR A 617 11.18 8.05 -14.94
C TYR A 617 11.47 6.95 -15.95
N ALA A 618 12.62 7.03 -16.64
CA ALA A 618 12.98 6.10 -17.69
C ALA A 618 14.49 5.87 -17.76
N PRO A 619 14.96 4.68 -18.16
CA PRO A 619 16.35 4.47 -18.54
C PRO A 619 16.67 5.25 -19.83
N VAL A 620 17.91 5.69 -19.95
CA VAL A 620 18.46 6.38 -21.12
C VAL A 620 19.51 5.50 -21.75
N ILE A 621 19.38 5.22 -23.04
CA ILE A 621 20.33 4.42 -23.82
C ILE A 621 21.01 5.27 -24.91
N ASP A 622 22.24 4.92 -25.26
CA ASP A 622 22.94 5.48 -26.41
C ASP A 622 22.53 4.83 -27.75
N ASN A 623 23.12 5.30 -28.84
CA ASN A 623 22.88 4.75 -30.19
C ASN A 623 23.32 3.29 -30.37
N LYS A 624 24.07 2.72 -29.41
CA LYS A 624 24.50 1.33 -29.39
C LYS A 624 23.64 0.48 -28.46
N CYS A 625 22.52 1.04 -27.99
CA CYS A 625 21.62 0.43 -27.00
C CYS A 625 22.30 0.14 -25.64
N SER A 626 23.39 0.84 -25.31
CA SER A 626 24.04 0.73 -24.00
C SER A 626 23.39 1.68 -23.00
N LEU A 627 23.13 1.20 -21.79
CA LEU A 627 22.55 2.00 -20.72
C LEU A 627 23.50 3.11 -20.28
N LEU A 628 23.08 4.36 -20.44
CA LEU A 628 23.81 5.55 -19.98
C LEU A 628 23.47 5.89 -18.53
N GLY A 629 22.21 5.79 -18.16
CA GLY A 629 21.71 6.17 -16.86
C GLY A 629 20.17 6.14 -16.79
N VAL A 630 19.64 6.78 -15.76
CA VAL A 630 18.18 6.91 -15.57
C VAL A 630 17.79 8.36 -15.37
N ILE A 631 16.59 8.71 -15.80
CA ILE A 631 15.98 10.02 -15.49
C ILE A 631 15.57 10.02 -14.03
N THR A 632 16.05 10.99 -13.27
CA THR A 632 15.78 11.12 -11.83
C THR A 632 14.61 12.05 -11.57
N PRO A 633 14.02 12.03 -10.34
CA PRO A 633 13.01 13.01 -9.94
C PRO A 633 13.48 14.47 -9.97
N ARG A 634 14.77 14.70 -10.10
CA ARG A 634 15.38 16.03 -10.23
C ARG A 634 15.37 16.56 -11.68
N GLY A 635 14.86 15.75 -12.63
CA GLY A 635 14.84 16.10 -14.05
C GLY A 635 16.20 16.02 -14.74
N ASP A 636 17.21 15.43 -14.07
CA ASP A 636 18.53 15.15 -14.64
C ASP A 636 18.65 13.64 -15.01
N ILE A 637 19.64 13.34 -15.85
CA ILE A 637 20.03 11.96 -16.16
C ILE A 637 21.28 11.66 -15.35
N ARG A 638 21.23 10.60 -14.53
CA ARG A 638 22.38 10.15 -13.74
C ARG A 638 22.78 8.74 -14.10
N ASN A 639 24.10 8.53 -14.15
CA ASN A 639 24.65 7.19 -14.30
C ASN A 639 24.66 6.44 -12.95
N TYR A 640 25.15 5.19 -12.96
CA TYR A 640 25.21 4.34 -11.77
C TYR A 640 26.17 4.87 -10.66
N ARG A 641 27.03 5.85 -10.97
CA ARG A 641 27.91 6.54 -9.99
C ARG A 641 27.28 7.84 -9.47
N GLU A 642 26.01 8.08 -9.73
CA GLU A 642 25.30 9.30 -9.41
C GLU A 642 25.82 10.59 -10.09
N THR A 643 26.71 10.45 -11.06
CA THR A 643 27.20 11.59 -11.84
C THR A 643 26.11 12.08 -12.78
N VAL A 644 25.87 13.38 -12.79
CA VAL A 644 24.96 14.00 -13.76
C VAL A 644 25.59 13.85 -15.16
N MET A 645 24.84 13.25 -16.05
CA MET A 645 25.22 13.03 -17.45
C MET A 645 24.59 14.08 -18.37
N GLY A 646 23.42 14.58 -18.01
CA GLY A 646 22.67 15.50 -18.82
C GLY A 646 21.18 15.56 -18.44
N ARG A 647 20.31 15.88 -19.41
CA ARG A 647 18.87 15.99 -19.20
C ARG A 647 18.07 15.42 -20.38
N PRO A 648 16.82 14.96 -20.13
CA PRO A 648 15.92 14.55 -21.20
C PRO A 648 15.25 15.76 -21.87
N LEU A 649 14.87 15.59 -23.12
CA LEU A 649 13.96 16.45 -23.86
C LEU A 649 12.59 15.79 -24.03
N LEU A 650 11.56 16.56 -24.36
CA LEU A 650 10.17 16.07 -24.51
C LEU A 650 10.01 15.03 -25.61
N ASN A 651 10.82 15.11 -26.65
CA ASN A 651 10.84 14.15 -27.77
C ASN A 651 11.54 12.82 -27.41
N GLY A 652 11.89 12.62 -26.14
CA GLY A 652 12.58 11.41 -25.68
C GLY A 652 14.10 11.43 -25.87
N GLN A 653 14.65 12.44 -26.54
CA GLN A 653 16.11 12.58 -26.68
C GLN A 653 16.75 12.94 -25.33
N ALA A 654 17.97 12.51 -25.14
CA ALA A 654 18.82 12.87 -24.02
C ALA A 654 20.01 13.71 -24.52
N ILE A 655 20.23 14.85 -23.87
CA ILE A 655 21.36 15.74 -24.16
C ILE A 655 22.26 15.87 -22.94
N SER A 656 23.57 16.01 -23.18
CA SER A 656 24.58 16.26 -22.15
C SER A 656 24.45 17.69 -21.60
N GLU A 657 25.21 18.02 -20.55
CA GLU A 657 25.21 19.36 -19.96
C GLU A 657 25.60 20.46 -20.95
N ASN A 658 26.45 20.14 -21.94
CA ASN A 658 26.83 21.06 -23.01
C ASN A 658 25.87 21.06 -24.22
N GLY A 659 24.73 20.37 -24.11
CA GLY A 659 23.70 20.30 -25.15
C GLY A 659 23.94 19.28 -26.26
N SER A 660 25.01 18.48 -26.19
CA SER A 660 25.27 17.44 -27.21
C SER A 660 24.34 16.25 -27.01
N TYR A 661 23.84 15.70 -28.12
CA TYR A 661 23.02 14.51 -28.10
C TYR A 661 23.78 13.30 -27.51
N MET A 662 23.12 12.56 -26.63
CA MET A 662 23.67 11.39 -25.91
C MET A 662 22.93 10.09 -26.24
N GLY A 663 21.62 10.15 -26.42
CA GLY A 663 20.80 8.95 -26.56
C GLY A 663 19.30 9.22 -26.38
N TYR A 664 18.55 8.18 -26.05
CA TYR A 664 17.09 8.24 -25.87
C TYR A 664 16.65 7.67 -24.53
N ALA A 665 15.57 8.27 -24.00
CA ALA A 665 14.78 7.72 -22.91
C ALA A 665 13.91 6.55 -23.44
N VAL A 666 14.01 5.40 -22.81
CA VAL A 666 13.30 4.18 -23.22
C VAL A 666 12.12 3.95 -22.28
N LYS A 667 10.92 3.98 -22.80
CA LYS A 667 9.71 3.59 -22.06
C LYS A 667 9.48 2.10 -22.23
N PRO A 668 9.20 1.33 -21.15
CA PRO A 668 8.75 -0.05 -21.27
C PRO A 668 7.48 -0.12 -22.11
N THR A 669 7.53 -0.85 -23.22
CA THR A 669 6.42 -0.94 -24.18
C THR A 669 6.38 -2.30 -24.84
N ALA A 670 5.26 -2.66 -25.44
CA ALA A 670 5.17 -3.84 -26.27
C ALA A 670 5.84 -3.59 -27.63
N VAL A 671 6.55 -4.62 -28.12
CA VAL A 671 7.12 -4.67 -29.48
C VAL A 671 6.15 -5.44 -30.35
N ILE A 672 5.74 -4.85 -31.47
CA ILE A 672 4.80 -5.45 -32.42
C ILE A 672 5.50 -5.75 -33.73
N ASP A 673 5.07 -6.82 -34.45
CA ASP A 673 5.49 -7.12 -35.81
C ASP A 673 4.70 -6.26 -36.82
N TYR A 674 5.04 -6.42 -38.11
CA TYR A 674 4.34 -5.71 -39.22
C TYR A 674 2.86 -6.08 -39.36
N ASN A 675 2.42 -7.18 -38.79
CA ASN A 675 1.03 -7.63 -38.77
C ASN A 675 0.25 -7.14 -37.55
N GLY A 676 0.90 -6.41 -36.62
CA GLY A 676 0.30 -5.94 -35.39
C GLY A 676 0.30 -6.95 -34.23
N ASN A 677 0.99 -8.10 -34.37
CA ASN A 677 1.10 -9.07 -33.29
C ASN A 677 2.18 -8.64 -32.30
N ILE A 678 1.91 -8.80 -31.01
CA ILE A 678 2.89 -8.53 -29.96
C ILE A 678 3.92 -9.66 -29.94
N ILE A 679 5.19 -9.35 -30.22
CA ILE A 679 6.30 -10.31 -30.29
C ILE A 679 7.24 -10.22 -29.11
N GLY A 680 7.14 -9.19 -28.27
CA GLY A 680 8.00 -9.00 -27.12
C GLY A 680 7.70 -7.73 -26.36
N THR A 681 8.59 -7.41 -25.42
CA THR A 681 8.55 -6.16 -24.65
C THR A 681 9.93 -5.55 -24.55
N VAL A 682 9.98 -4.23 -24.32
CA VAL A 682 11.23 -3.53 -24.00
C VAL A 682 11.50 -3.67 -22.50
N SER A 683 12.68 -4.15 -22.14
CA SER A 683 13.14 -4.28 -20.76
C SER A 683 13.50 -2.92 -20.13
N ALA A 684 13.69 -2.91 -18.82
CA ALA A 684 14.19 -1.73 -18.09
C ALA A 684 15.60 -1.30 -18.51
N THR A 685 16.36 -2.17 -19.19
CA THR A 685 17.68 -1.88 -19.74
C THR A 685 17.63 -1.48 -21.22
N GLY A 686 16.44 -1.33 -21.81
CA GLY A 686 16.27 -0.97 -23.21
C GLY A 686 16.42 -2.14 -24.19
N GLN A 687 16.58 -3.37 -23.71
CA GLN A 687 16.68 -4.55 -24.56
C GLN A 687 15.27 -5.03 -24.95
N VAL A 688 15.15 -5.55 -26.16
CA VAL A 688 13.91 -6.22 -26.61
C VAL A 688 13.92 -7.67 -26.12
N MET A 689 12.94 -8.00 -25.29
CA MET A 689 12.70 -9.36 -24.82
C MET A 689 11.67 -10.00 -25.75
N ASN A 690 12.12 -10.94 -26.58
CA ASN A 690 11.25 -11.65 -27.53
C ASN A 690 10.55 -12.82 -26.82
N TYR A 691 9.26 -13.01 -27.03
CA TYR A 691 8.50 -14.11 -26.45
C TYR A 691 8.68 -15.45 -27.18
N ASN A 692 9.18 -15.43 -28.41
CA ASN A 692 9.33 -16.62 -29.24
C ASN A 692 10.74 -17.24 -29.26
N ASN A 693 11.65 -16.74 -28.43
CA ASN A 693 12.98 -17.36 -28.29
C ASN A 693 13.01 -18.27 -27.05
N ASP A 694 12.62 -19.52 -27.27
CA ASP A 694 13.12 -20.71 -26.56
C ASP A 694 14.14 -21.43 -27.41
#